data_ec7cce36b469ac9b5dbd91d28eef768b
#
_entry.id   ec7cce36b469ac9b5dbd91d28eef768b
#
_cell.length_a   1.000
_cell.length_b   1.000
_cell.length_c   1.000
_cell.angle_alpha   90.00
_cell.angle_beta   90.00
_cell.angle_gamma   90.00
#
_symmetry.space_group_name_H-M   'P 1'
#
loop_
_entity.id
_entity.type
_entity.pdbx_description
1 polymer ?
#
loop_
_entity_poly.entity_id
_entity_poly.type
_entity_poly.pdbx_seq_one_letter_code
_entity_poly.pdbx_strand_id
1 'polypeptide(L)'
;MMKKKKFLRILSLLLSICTILPLAVACKGGKGGDGTGTGNGDGNKTPSGISNENTPLAIASEALDGVFNPFYYTSGADGNVIGLTQIGMLTTDKNGNITCGKDTDSVALNYSYITTGTAADHESSGNYDNYYTTYYFAIKNGIKFSNGATLSIKDVLFNLYVLLDPIYTGSSTLYSTNIRGLGAYRAQTADENQQKEMDSYFLKLAADRINAVVAWCDDEKAEKSALTAEEKEVIAKAEELFRSELQSDWSSSSDTESYKKYGFTEQWQVFLYKEGLITVKSEKDRETGVITYEVDMNGYDKVADHSEEAMIKTVYDANMNVSSLSSYKSKLKAVVAGGWATASNLKEYFKGVEISKYFADPSKKQIKSISGITTYKSESIPGADGEDIALGEECDILKIVVNGVDPKAIYNFSFTVAPMSYYSTEAEIKKFSIEDGNFGVAFSNQDFFDQLQVKQVPVGAGPYKASNAETSCEAESAIPSKTDFFSNNIVYYERNNNFYTVFGNDTSKNAKIKKVRYKVISTDQMFNSVTGSNPEVYYSEPQATSTNITKLGDVANTKYALANNMGYGYIGINAGKVKDVNIRRAIMYCMDVGLCLDYYGGSTFASILNRSMSKNSWAYPEGCQPYYGEYSYDNCEYDGEGNLIKVGKFNDELAKNSAKAAAAEAGYNTLDPKTGKLKNANGDTLTFTFTIAGDSNDHPAYATMQKAANLLNDIGFDVTVTKDASALSKLASGGLEVWAAAWSSTIDPDMYQVYHKDSSATSIKNWGFPYIMEEGTSEEQAWLDELALLIEEARATMDQNKRKEDYAQALDIVMELAVELATYQRKNLFIWNSAVIDSSTLCEATAYQSPLSRIWEVSLVES
;
A
#
# COMPACT_ATOMS: atom_id res chain seq x y z
N MET A 1 3.77 14.71 -28.44
CA MET A 1 4.54 14.51 -27.20
C MET A 1 3.68 14.65 -25.92
N MET A 2 2.79 15.60 -25.84
CA MET A 2 1.89 15.79 -24.68
C MET A 2 0.95 14.60 -24.35
N LYS A 3 0.48 13.84 -25.34
CA LYS A 3 -0.43 12.70 -25.12
C LYS A 3 0.20 11.48 -24.41
N LYS A 4 1.53 11.29 -24.49
CA LYS A 4 2.22 10.16 -23.86
C LYS A 4 2.49 10.35 -22.36
N LYS A 5 2.69 11.58 -21.90
CA LYS A 5 2.95 11.87 -20.48
C LYS A 5 1.70 11.74 -19.57
N LYS A 6 0.50 11.91 -20.12
CA LYS A 6 -0.77 11.82 -19.38
C LYS A 6 -1.20 10.37 -19.09
N PHE A 7 -0.75 9.40 -19.88
CA PHE A 7 -1.08 7.98 -19.69
C PHE A 7 -0.38 7.38 -18.45
N LEU A 8 0.74 7.98 -18.01
CA LEU A 8 1.46 7.53 -16.80
C LEU A 8 0.69 7.73 -15.47
N ARG A 9 -0.31 8.63 -15.46
CA ARG A 9 -0.98 9.04 -14.22
C ARG A 9 -2.13 8.13 -13.79
N ILE A 10 -2.80 7.47 -14.72
CA ILE A 10 -3.88 6.50 -14.41
C ILE A 10 -3.33 5.30 -13.63
N LEU A 11 -2.04 5.01 -13.81
CA LEU A 11 -1.39 3.87 -13.17
C LEU A 11 -0.93 4.16 -11.75
N SER A 12 -0.67 5.43 -11.39
CA SER A 12 -0.17 5.77 -10.06
C SER A 12 -1.25 5.60 -8.98
N LEU A 13 -2.52 5.77 -9.30
CA LEU A 13 -3.61 5.63 -8.33
C LEU A 13 -4.08 4.18 -8.13
N LEU A 14 -3.99 3.33 -9.16
CA LEU A 14 -4.27 1.89 -9.03
C LEU A 14 -3.07 1.11 -8.43
N LEU A 15 -1.87 1.71 -8.46
CA LEU A 15 -0.64 1.14 -7.89
C LEU A 15 -0.25 1.76 -6.54
N SER A 16 -0.84 2.88 -6.13
CA SER A 16 -0.55 3.49 -4.83
C SER A 16 -1.01 2.67 -3.62
N ILE A 17 -1.76 1.59 -3.84
CA ILE A 17 -2.02 0.58 -2.80
C ILE A 17 -0.85 -0.42 -2.67
N CYS A 18 0.10 -0.45 -3.62
CA CYS A 18 1.16 -1.48 -3.66
C CYS A 18 2.60 -0.98 -3.79
N THR A 19 2.90 0.30 -3.95
CA THR A 19 4.30 0.71 -4.15
C THR A 19 4.65 2.05 -3.51
N ILE A 20 5.08 2.04 -2.25
CA ILE A 20 5.95 3.08 -1.72
C ILE A 20 7.37 2.56 -1.84
N LEU A 21 8.05 2.89 -2.93
CA LEU A 21 9.49 2.77 -3.06
C LEU A 21 10.09 4.17 -3.01
N PRO A 22 10.82 4.54 -1.97
CA PRO A 22 11.73 5.66 -2.05
C PRO A 22 12.97 5.21 -2.83
N LEU A 23 13.24 5.87 -3.95
CA LEU A 23 14.51 5.77 -4.68
C LEU A 23 15.62 6.42 -3.83
N ALA A 24 16.59 5.62 -3.41
CA ALA A 24 17.77 6.11 -2.74
C ALA A 24 18.75 6.70 -3.75
N VAL A 25 19.13 7.95 -3.58
CA VAL A 25 20.23 8.58 -4.31
C VAL A 25 21.45 8.67 -3.40
N ALA A 26 22.55 8.06 -3.81
CA ALA A 26 23.83 8.15 -3.11
C ALA A 26 24.61 9.39 -3.55
N CYS A 27 24.89 10.30 -2.62
CA CYS A 27 25.80 11.43 -2.87
C CYS A 27 27.26 11.06 -2.69
N LYS A 28 28.07 11.30 -3.72
CA LYS A 28 29.52 11.35 -3.65
C LYS A 28 29.96 12.77 -3.27
N GLY A 29 30.80 12.87 -2.23
CA GLY A 29 31.24 14.13 -1.67
C GLY A 29 32.15 14.97 -2.58
N GLY A 30 31.96 16.26 -2.54
CA GLY A 30 32.84 17.30 -3.06
C GLY A 30 33.47 18.08 -1.92
N LYS A 31 34.81 18.17 -1.94
CA LYS A 31 35.65 18.93 -0.98
C LYS A 31 35.64 20.42 -1.28
N GLY A 32 35.69 21.20 -0.23
CA GLY A 32 36.40 22.45 -0.23
C GLY A 32 35.72 23.64 0.41
N GLY A 33 36.38 24.19 1.46
CA GLY A 33 36.17 25.56 1.89
C GLY A 33 36.47 25.78 3.38
N ASP A 34 37.72 26.12 3.67
CA ASP A 34 38.26 26.52 4.98
C ASP A 34 37.52 27.71 5.58
N GLY A 35 37.18 27.61 6.87
CA GLY A 35 36.71 28.72 7.67
C GLY A 35 36.95 28.43 9.17
N THR A 36 38.11 28.87 9.67
CA THR A 36 38.52 28.75 11.07
C THR A 36 37.59 29.52 12.01
N GLY A 37 36.96 28.79 12.92
CA GLY A 37 36.27 29.36 14.09
C GLY A 37 36.43 28.42 15.27
N THR A 38 37.35 28.71 16.16
CA THR A 38 37.54 28.06 17.45
C THR A 38 36.34 28.33 18.37
N GLY A 39 35.59 27.27 18.67
CA GLY A 39 34.53 27.29 19.68
C GLY A 39 34.48 25.94 20.36
N ASN A 40 34.76 25.91 21.65
CA ASN A 40 34.75 24.74 22.53
C ASN A 40 33.49 23.88 22.39
N GLY A 41 33.71 22.56 22.50
CA GLY A 41 32.67 21.56 22.55
C GLY A 41 31.61 21.83 23.61
N ASP A 42 30.37 21.87 23.17
CA ASP A 42 29.22 21.60 24.02
C ASP A 42 28.46 20.42 23.36
N GLY A 43 28.52 19.30 24.06
CA GLY A 43 27.77 18.10 23.69
C GLY A 43 26.27 18.43 23.60
N ASN A 44 25.60 17.68 22.78
CA ASN A 44 24.17 17.69 22.53
C ASN A 44 23.41 18.03 23.85
N LYS A 45 22.87 19.25 23.95
CA LYS A 45 22.17 19.69 25.18
C LYS A 45 20.85 18.94 25.25
N THR A 46 20.81 17.94 26.14
CA THR A 46 19.52 17.37 26.59
C THR A 46 18.65 18.53 27.11
N PRO A 47 17.41 18.68 26.63
CA PRO A 47 16.50 19.69 27.20
C PRO A 47 16.39 19.47 28.70
N SER A 48 16.62 20.50 29.51
CA SER A 48 16.43 20.43 30.96
C SER A 48 14.94 20.46 31.29
N GLY A 49 14.49 19.62 32.23
CA GLY A 49 13.09 19.57 32.68
C GLY A 49 12.17 18.74 31.79
N ILE A 50 12.72 17.67 31.20
CA ILE A 50 11.91 16.70 30.46
C ILE A 50 10.94 15.99 31.41
N SER A 51 9.66 15.93 31.06
CA SER A 51 8.66 15.16 31.78
C SER A 51 7.55 14.68 30.84
N ASN A 52 6.91 13.55 31.20
CA ASN A 52 5.77 13.02 30.47
C ASN A 52 4.57 13.98 30.38
N GLU A 53 4.41 14.91 31.34
CA GLU A 53 3.31 15.87 31.36
C GLU A 53 3.56 17.13 30.51
N ASN A 54 4.82 17.60 30.42
CA ASN A 54 5.11 18.89 29.84
C ASN A 54 5.81 18.83 28.48
N THR A 55 6.62 17.79 28.23
CA THR A 55 7.42 17.66 27.02
C THR A 55 6.64 16.87 25.97
N PRO A 56 6.35 17.43 24.79
CA PRO A 56 5.73 16.66 23.71
C PRO A 56 6.69 15.60 23.14
N LEU A 57 6.22 14.40 22.92
CA LEU A 57 6.92 13.44 22.06
C LEU A 57 6.79 13.88 20.60
N ALA A 58 7.89 14.38 20.04
CA ALA A 58 7.95 14.80 18.65
C ALA A 58 8.42 13.63 17.76
N ILE A 59 7.60 13.25 16.77
CA ILE A 59 7.79 12.14 15.86
C ILE A 59 7.85 12.68 14.44
N ALA A 60 8.80 12.24 13.62
CA ALA A 60 8.83 12.56 12.21
C ALA A 60 7.69 11.86 11.47
N SER A 61 7.11 12.54 10.52
CA SER A 61 6.14 11.99 9.56
C SER A 61 6.59 12.33 8.15
N GLU A 62 6.31 11.46 7.21
CA GLU A 62 6.33 11.80 5.79
C GLU A 62 5.25 12.84 5.47
N ALA A 63 5.22 13.32 4.22
CA ALA A 63 4.19 14.24 3.76
C ALA A 63 2.78 13.69 4.01
N LEU A 64 1.87 14.54 4.47
CA LEU A 64 0.49 14.21 4.79
C LEU A 64 -0.44 14.75 3.71
N ASP A 65 -1.39 13.93 3.23
CA ASP A 65 -2.45 14.40 2.34
C ASP A 65 -3.51 15.22 3.11
N GLY A 66 -3.53 15.07 4.43
CA GLY A 66 -4.46 15.78 5.31
C GLY A 66 -5.89 15.24 5.27
N VAL A 67 -6.07 13.97 4.89
CA VAL A 67 -7.35 13.26 4.91
C VAL A 67 -7.45 12.41 6.17
N PHE A 68 -7.80 13.04 7.29
CA PHE A 68 -7.79 12.40 8.61
C PHE A 68 -9.13 11.75 8.99
N ASN A 69 -9.87 11.29 8.02
CA ASN A 69 -11.13 10.56 8.22
C ASN A 69 -10.86 9.05 8.27
N PRO A 70 -11.26 8.30 9.33
CA PRO A 70 -10.98 6.87 9.45
C PRO A 70 -11.65 6.01 8.37
N PHE A 71 -12.66 6.53 7.66
CA PHE A 71 -13.32 5.83 6.57
C PHE A 71 -12.70 6.13 5.19
N TYR A 72 -11.99 7.27 5.02
CA TYR A 72 -11.63 7.79 3.70
C TYR A 72 -10.15 8.15 3.51
N TYR A 73 -9.27 7.89 4.48
CA TYR A 73 -7.84 8.15 4.29
C TYR A 73 -7.27 7.26 3.17
N THR A 74 -6.26 7.76 2.48
CA THR A 74 -5.65 7.10 1.32
C THR A 74 -4.14 6.88 1.47
N SER A 75 -3.46 7.68 2.30
CA SER A 75 -2.02 7.53 2.53
C SER A 75 -1.71 6.80 3.84
N GLY A 76 -0.59 6.07 3.86
CA GLY A 76 -0.10 5.42 5.08
C GLY A 76 0.26 6.44 6.17
N ALA A 77 0.78 7.62 5.79
CA ALA A 77 1.10 8.70 6.71
C ALA A 77 -0.14 9.26 7.41
N ASP A 78 -1.24 9.51 6.66
CA ASP A 78 -2.52 9.90 7.25
C ASP A 78 -3.11 8.77 8.12
N GLY A 79 -2.93 7.50 7.70
CA GLY A 79 -3.30 6.33 8.49
C GLY A 79 -2.60 6.29 9.86
N ASN A 80 -1.30 6.61 9.91
CA ASN A 80 -0.55 6.70 11.17
C ASN A 80 -1.08 7.81 12.09
N VAL A 81 -1.47 8.94 11.50
CA VAL A 81 -2.11 10.05 12.22
C VAL A 81 -3.44 9.60 12.84
N ILE A 82 -4.29 8.95 12.06
CA ILE A 82 -5.60 8.45 12.52
C ILE A 82 -5.42 7.36 13.58
N GLY A 83 -4.46 6.46 13.39
CA GLY A 83 -4.20 5.30 14.27
C GLY A 83 -3.99 5.66 15.73
N LEU A 84 -3.43 6.85 16.05
CA LEU A 84 -3.30 7.27 17.43
C LEU A 84 -4.64 7.54 18.14
N THR A 85 -5.71 7.77 17.39
CA THR A 85 -7.03 8.12 17.92
C THR A 85 -8.03 6.97 17.87
N GLN A 86 -7.68 5.87 17.22
CA GLN A 86 -8.60 4.76 16.95
C GLN A 86 -8.16 3.45 17.62
N ILE A 87 -9.11 2.53 17.77
CA ILE A 87 -8.87 1.11 18.03
C ILE A 87 -9.68 0.27 17.04
N GLY A 88 -9.16 -0.89 16.68
CA GLY A 88 -9.86 -1.85 15.81
C GLY A 88 -10.72 -2.84 16.57
N MET A 89 -11.58 -3.56 15.86
CA MET A 89 -12.27 -4.73 16.38
C MET A 89 -11.28 -5.74 16.95
N LEU A 90 -10.20 -5.99 16.25
CA LEU A 90 -9.08 -6.87 16.59
C LEU A 90 -7.78 -6.09 16.42
N THR A 91 -6.69 -6.61 16.96
CA THR A 91 -5.33 -6.11 16.79
C THR A 91 -4.39 -7.23 16.35
N THR A 92 -3.12 -6.94 16.12
CA THR A 92 -2.12 -7.94 15.79
C THR A 92 -0.99 -7.96 16.81
N ASP A 93 -0.42 -9.14 17.06
CA ASP A 93 0.79 -9.28 17.86
C ASP A 93 2.06 -8.94 17.03
N LYS A 94 3.23 -9.02 17.68
CA LYS A 94 4.52 -8.75 17.05
C LYS A 94 4.89 -9.72 15.90
N ASN A 95 4.17 -10.84 15.76
CA ASN A 95 4.36 -11.83 14.71
C ASN A 95 3.31 -11.69 13.60
N GLY A 96 2.40 -10.72 13.69
CA GLY A 96 1.31 -10.53 12.74
C GLY A 96 0.06 -11.40 12.99
N ASN A 97 0.02 -12.16 14.09
CA ASN A 97 -1.15 -12.95 14.41
C ASN A 97 -2.28 -12.05 14.92
N ILE A 98 -3.49 -12.32 14.46
CA ILE A 98 -4.69 -11.65 14.97
C ILE A 98 -4.86 -11.98 16.45
N THR A 99 -5.11 -10.96 17.25
CA THR A 99 -5.34 -11.08 18.69
C THR A 99 -6.41 -10.12 19.18
N CYS A 100 -6.98 -10.43 20.31
CA CYS A 100 -7.85 -9.58 21.10
C CYS A 100 -7.78 -10.00 22.57
N GLY A 101 -8.50 -9.35 23.46
CA GLY A 101 -8.55 -9.73 24.85
C GLY A 101 -8.55 -8.53 25.80
N LYS A 102 -8.70 -8.81 27.09
CA LYS A 102 -8.77 -7.76 28.11
C LYS A 102 -7.52 -6.85 28.14
N ASP A 103 -6.35 -7.40 27.82
CA ASP A 103 -5.06 -6.71 27.91
C ASP A 103 -4.59 -6.16 26.57
N THR A 104 -5.44 -6.14 25.55
CA THR A 104 -5.14 -5.63 24.20
C THR A 104 -5.94 -4.37 23.90
N ASP A 105 -5.44 -3.55 22.97
CA ASP A 105 -6.07 -2.34 22.45
C ASP A 105 -7.13 -2.62 21.37
N SER A 106 -7.95 -3.66 21.59
CA SER A 106 -9.02 -4.09 20.70
C SER A 106 -10.40 -3.85 21.30
N VAL A 107 -11.42 -3.77 20.46
CA VAL A 107 -12.83 -3.69 20.85
C VAL A 107 -13.35 -5.08 21.31
N ALA A 108 -12.91 -6.14 20.64
CA ALA A 108 -13.30 -7.49 21.01
C ALA A 108 -12.59 -7.96 22.29
N LEU A 109 -13.36 -8.56 23.19
CA LEU A 109 -12.88 -9.28 24.37
C LEU A 109 -12.37 -10.68 23.98
N ASN A 110 -13.07 -11.34 23.07
CA ASN A 110 -12.71 -12.64 22.53
C ASN A 110 -13.33 -12.84 21.16
N TYR A 111 -12.79 -13.76 20.36
CA TYR A 111 -13.40 -14.20 19.13
C TYR A 111 -13.21 -15.70 18.91
N SER A 112 -14.08 -16.27 18.10
CA SER A 112 -13.95 -17.63 17.59
C SER A 112 -14.55 -17.73 16.19
N TYR A 113 -14.25 -18.83 15.50
CA TYR A 113 -14.92 -19.14 14.24
C TYR A 113 -15.15 -20.66 14.13
N ILE A 114 -16.23 -21.03 13.43
CA ILE A 114 -16.62 -22.42 13.19
C ILE A 114 -16.96 -22.56 11.71
N THR A 115 -16.30 -23.49 11.03
CA THR A 115 -16.63 -23.88 9.67
C THR A 115 -17.61 -25.04 9.67
N THR A 116 -18.69 -24.92 8.91
CA THR A 116 -19.70 -25.96 8.69
C THR A 116 -19.59 -26.45 7.26
N GLY A 117 -19.57 -27.76 7.06
CA GLY A 117 -19.51 -28.37 5.73
C GLY A 117 -18.16 -28.29 5.05
N THR A 118 -18.13 -28.61 3.76
CA THR A 118 -16.96 -28.67 2.90
C THR A 118 -17.22 -28.06 1.53
N ALA A 119 -16.19 -27.80 0.73
CA ALA A 119 -16.32 -27.34 -0.64
C ALA A 119 -17.18 -28.30 -1.49
N ALA A 120 -17.08 -29.60 -1.27
CA ALA A 120 -17.89 -30.63 -1.97
C ALA A 120 -19.41 -30.48 -1.70
N ASP A 121 -19.80 -29.95 -0.52
CA ASP A 121 -21.20 -29.66 -0.21
C ASP A 121 -21.73 -28.51 -1.09
N HIS A 122 -20.88 -27.50 -1.37
CA HIS A 122 -21.20 -26.42 -2.29
C HIS A 122 -21.26 -26.91 -3.74
N GLU A 123 -20.26 -27.66 -4.19
CA GLU A 123 -20.23 -28.22 -5.55
C GLU A 123 -21.45 -29.09 -5.87
N SER A 124 -21.89 -29.89 -4.90
CA SER A 124 -23.05 -30.77 -5.05
C SER A 124 -24.39 -30.05 -5.04
N SER A 125 -24.52 -28.94 -4.30
CA SER A 125 -25.78 -28.21 -4.10
C SER A 125 -25.89 -26.95 -4.95
N GLY A 126 -24.76 -26.37 -5.37
CA GLY A 126 -24.70 -25.09 -6.07
C GLY A 126 -25.03 -23.88 -5.18
N ASN A 127 -25.06 -24.06 -3.84
CA ASN A 127 -25.29 -22.98 -2.87
C ASN A 127 -24.47 -23.17 -1.59
N TYR A 128 -24.47 -22.16 -0.74
CA TYR A 128 -23.71 -22.14 0.52
C TYR A 128 -24.54 -22.51 1.77
N ASP A 129 -25.70 -23.12 1.61
CA ASP A 129 -26.57 -23.44 2.76
C ASP A 129 -25.89 -24.37 3.78
N ASN A 130 -25.09 -25.30 3.29
CA ASN A 130 -24.36 -26.28 4.08
C ASN A 130 -22.84 -26.09 4.08
N TYR A 131 -22.32 -25.00 3.49
CA TYR A 131 -20.89 -24.69 3.47
C TYR A 131 -20.64 -23.23 3.80
N TYR A 132 -20.24 -22.93 5.03
CA TYR A 132 -20.01 -21.58 5.52
C TYR A 132 -19.16 -21.55 6.77
N THR A 133 -18.55 -20.41 7.05
CA THR A 133 -17.81 -20.13 8.28
C THR A 133 -18.54 -19.06 9.08
N THR A 134 -18.81 -19.35 10.35
CA THR A 134 -19.42 -18.41 11.30
C THR A 134 -18.35 -17.84 12.22
N TYR A 135 -18.24 -16.52 12.27
CA TYR A 135 -17.39 -15.79 13.19
C TYR A 135 -18.22 -15.22 14.33
N TYR A 136 -17.70 -15.28 15.54
CA TYR A 136 -18.29 -14.73 16.76
C TYR A 136 -17.29 -13.77 17.40
N PHE A 137 -17.73 -12.55 17.73
CA PHE A 137 -16.93 -11.54 18.40
C PHE A 137 -17.67 -11.06 19.64
N ALA A 138 -17.10 -11.26 20.82
CA ALA A 138 -17.61 -10.71 22.05
C ALA A 138 -17.09 -9.29 22.24
N ILE A 139 -17.96 -8.29 22.37
CA ILE A 139 -17.61 -6.89 22.50
C ILE A 139 -17.35 -6.54 23.96
N LYS A 140 -16.22 -5.90 24.27
CA LYS A 140 -15.91 -5.41 25.62
C LYS A 140 -16.92 -4.40 26.11
N ASN A 141 -17.28 -4.50 27.38
CA ASN A 141 -18.15 -3.54 28.04
C ASN A 141 -17.39 -2.30 28.55
N GLY A 142 -18.02 -1.13 28.50
CA GLY A 142 -17.58 0.07 29.20
C GLY A 142 -16.47 0.85 28.52
N ILE A 143 -16.04 0.51 27.31
CA ILE A 143 -15.09 1.32 26.52
C ILE A 143 -15.70 2.72 26.30
N LYS A 144 -14.89 3.77 26.49
CA LYS A 144 -15.28 5.14 26.19
C LYS A 144 -14.43 5.72 25.06
N PHE A 145 -15.10 6.38 24.15
CA PHE A 145 -14.44 7.25 23.17
C PHE A 145 -13.83 8.50 23.82
N SER A 146 -12.94 9.15 23.13
CA SER A 146 -12.28 10.39 23.59
C SER A 146 -13.26 11.56 23.83
N ASN A 147 -14.45 11.52 23.24
CA ASN A 147 -15.52 12.50 23.45
C ASN A 147 -16.48 12.13 24.63
N GLY A 148 -16.15 11.09 25.40
CA GLY A 148 -16.91 10.62 26.56
C GLY A 148 -18.07 9.67 26.26
N ALA A 149 -18.46 9.48 25.00
CA ALA A 149 -19.51 8.53 24.62
C ALA A 149 -19.05 7.07 24.87
N THR A 150 -19.96 6.21 25.30
CA THR A 150 -19.66 4.79 25.50
C THR A 150 -19.78 4.03 24.20
N LEU A 151 -18.72 3.27 23.85
CA LEU A 151 -18.73 2.34 22.73
C LEU A 151 -19.68 1.17 23.03
N SER A 152 -20.49 0.78 22.06
CA SER A 152 -21.46 -0.29 22.15
C SER A 152 -21.57 -1.03 20.81
N ILE A 153 -22.36 -2.11 20.78
CA ILE A 153 -22.66 -2.85 19.54
C ILE A 153 -23.25 -1.95 18.45
N LYS A 154 -23.87 -0.82 18.83
CA LYS A 154 -24.39 0.17 17.86
C LYS A 154 -23.30 0.79 17.03
N ASP A 155 -22.18 1.13 17.66
CA ASP A 155 -21.03 1.71 16.96
C ASP A 155 -20.37 0.67 16.04
N VAL A 156 -20.28 -0.58 16.47
CA VAL A 156 -19.76 -1.69 15.65
C VAL A 156 -20.62 -1.90 14.42
N LEU A 157 -21.96 -1.97 14.58
CA LEU A 157 -22.89 -2.11 13.46
C LEU A 157 -22.87 -0.90 12.54
N PHE A 158 -22.81 0.31 13.10
CA PHE A 158 -22.66 1.55 12.31
C PHE A 158 -21.45 1.47 11.38
N ASN A 159 -20.27 1.14 11.91
CA ASN A 159 -19.05 1.03 11.11
C ASN A 159 -19.17 -0.06 10.02
N LEU A 160 -19.71 -1.24 10.36
CA LEU A 160 -19.97 -2.30 9.38
C LEU A 160 -20.87 -1.82 8.24
N TYR A 161 -22.01 -1.19 8.54
CA TYR A 161 -22.95 -0.76 7.54
C TYR A 161 -22.47 0.45 6.74
N VAL A 162 -21.57 1.29 7.24
CA VAL A 162 -20.85 2.30 6.45
C VAL A 162 -19.92 1.61 5.44
N LEU A 163 -19.07 0.68 5.90
CA LEU A 163 -18.07 0.01 5.07
C LEU A 163 -18.68 -0.94 4.02
N LEU A 164 -19.88 -1.44 4.28
CA LEU A 164 -20.58 -2.38 3.40
C LEU A 164 -21.65 -1.72 2.50
N ASP A 165 -21.86 -0.40 2.62
CA ASP A 165 -22.81 0.31 1.76
C ASP A 165 -22.33 0.33 0.30
N PRO A 166 -23.25 0.18 -0.69
CA PRO A 166 -22.87 0.13 -2.10
C PRO A 166 -22.22 1.41 -2.65
N ILE A 167 -22.46 2.58 -2.02
CA ILE A 167 -21.83 3.85 -2.45
C ILE A 167 -20.58 4.24 -1.65
N TYR A 168 -20.15 3.42 -0.70
CA TYR A 168 -18.89 3.64 0.02
C TYR A 168 -17.70 3.48 -0.93
N THR A 169 -16.85 4.50 -1.01
CA THR A 169 -15.68 4.56 -1.91
C THR A 169 -14.34 4.67 -1.17
N GLY A 170 -14.33 4.45 0.14
CA GLY A 170 -13.10 4.46 0.93
C GLY A 170 -12.23 3.21 0.68
N SER A 171 -11.06 3.18 1.33
CA SER A 171 -10.02 2.18 1.09
C SER A 171 -10.30 0.77 1.66
N SER A 172 -11.37 0.60 2.45
CA SER A 172 -11.70 -0.72 3.03
C SER A 172 -12.16 -1.72 1.96
N THR A 173 -11.62 -2.93 2.04
CA THR A 173 -11.99 -4.06 1.17
C THR A 173 -12.98 -5.03 1.84
N LEU A 174 -13.57 -4.66 2.97
CA LEU A 174 -14.50 -5.51 3.73
C LEU A 174 -15.67 -6.02 2.86
N TYR A 175 -16.15 -5.21 1.92
CA TYR A 175 -17.22 -5.57 0.98
C TYR A 175 -16.84 -6.73 0.03
N SER A 176 -15.57 -7.06 -0.12
CA SER A 176 -15.12 -8.21 -0.93
C SER A 176 -15.23 -9.55 -0.19
N THR A 177 -15.43 -9.52 1.13
CA THR A 177 -15.70 -10.73 1.93
C THR A 177 -17.09 -11.24 1.58
N ASN A 178 -17.21 -12.54 1.27
CA ASN A 178 -18.49 -13.17 0.87
C ASN A 178 -19.42 -13.36 2.10
N ILE A 179 -19.77 -12.23 2.76
CA ILE A 179 -20.72 -12.25 3.88
C ILE A 179 -22.10 -12.65 3.34
N ARG A 180 -22.73 -13.62 4.01
CA ARG A 180 -24.05 -14.12 3.62
C ARG A 180 -25.08 -12.99 3.53
N GLY A 181 -25.73 -12.84 2.37
CA GLY A 181 -26.73 -11.81 2.11
C GLY A 181 -26.18 -10.42 1.81
N LEU A 182 -24.85 -10.20 1.77
CA LEU A 182 -24.25 -8.90 1.45
C LEU A 182 -24.60 -8.47 0.03
N GLY A 183 -24.44 -9.33 -0.97
CA GLY A 183 -24.79 -9.04 -2.36
C GLY A 183 -26.27 -8.65 -2.50
N ALA A 184 -27.16 -9.39 -1.83
CA ALA A 184 -28.57 -9.09 -1.81
C ALA A 184 -28.87 -7.72 -1.18
N TYR A 185 -28.24 -7.39 -0.05
CA TYR A 185 -28.38 -6.10 0.61
C TYR A 185 -27.89 -4.95 -0.26
N ARG A 186 -26.70 -5.07 -0.87
CA ARG A 186 -26.11 -4.02 -1.72
C ARG A 186 -26.91 -3.77 -3.00
N ALA A 187 -27.44 -4.82 -3.64
CA ALA A 187 -28.23 -4.72 -4.86
C ALA A 187 -29.76 -4.68 -4.61
N GLN A 188 -30.20 -4.86 -3.36
CA GLN A 188 -31.62 -4.89 -2.98
C GLN A 188 -32.43 -5.95 -3.74
N THR A 189 -31.77 -7.05 -4.11
CA THR A 189 -32.40 -8.23 -4.78
C THR A 189 -31.69 -9.52 -4.36
N ALA A 190 -32.47 -10.60 -4.20
CA ALA A 190 -31.89 -11.92 -3.92
C ALA A 190 -31.39 -12.64 -5.19
N ASP A 191 -31.69 -12.14 -6.39
CA ASP A 191 -31.30 -12.73 -7.66
C ASP A 191 -29.84 -12.34 -7.97
N GLU A 192 -28.92 -13.31 -7.95
CA GLU A 192 -27.48 -13.08 -8.16
C GLU A 192 -27.15 -12.54 -9.55
N ASN A 193 -27.91 -12.87 -10.57
CA ASN A 193 -27.69 -12.32 -11.91
C ASN A 193 -28.05 -10.83 -11.93
N GLN A 194 -29.20 -10.46 -11.33
CA GLN A 194 -29.55 -9.06 -11.18
C GLN A 194 -28.55 -8.27 -10.33
N GLN A 195 -27.94 -8.89 -9.31
CA GLN A 195 -26.89 -8.24 -8.52
C GLN A 195 -25.70 -7.84 -9.41
N LYS A 196 -25.25 -8.73 -10.30
CA LYS A 196 -24.14 -8.46 -11.24
C LYS A 196 -24.53 -7.41 -12.31
N GLU A 197 -25.76 -7.46 -12.81
CA GLU A 197 -26.28 -6.51 -13.79
C GLU A 197 -26.40 -5.10 -13.23
N MET A 198 -26.81 -4.95 -11.96
CA MET A 198 -26.97 -3.66 -11.29
C MET A 198 -25.68 -2.85 -11.24
N ASP A 199 -24.56 -3.46 -10.93
CA ASP A 199 -23.25 -2.75 -10.89
C ASP A 199 -22.89 -2.19 -12.27
N SER A 200 -23.01 -3.02 -13.30
CA SER A 200 -22.78 -2.62 -14.70
C SER A 200 -23.75 -1.51 -15.15
N TYR A 201 -25.00 -1.58 -14.72
CA TYR A 201 -26.02 -0.58 -15.03
C TYR A 201 -25.65 0.80 -14.46
N PHE A 202 -25.26 0.88 -13.17
CA PHE A 202 -24.90 2.16 -12.56
C PHE A 202 -23.60 2.73 -13.09
N LEU A 203 -22.60 1.87 -13.39
CA LEU A 203 -21.38 2.30 -14.06
C LEU A 203 -21.67 2.91 -15.43
N LYS A 204 -22.63 2.35 -16.18
CA LYS A 204 -23.05 2.90 -17.46
C LYS A 204 -23.71 4.27 -17.29
N LEU A 205 -24.64 4.42 -16.34
CA LEU A 205 -25.30 5.69 -16.08
C LEU A 205 -24.30 6.81 -15.71
N ALA A 206 -23.33 6.50 -14.84
CA ALA A 206 -22.25 7.42 -14.50
C ALA A 206 -21.42 7.82 -15.72
N ALA A 207 -21.06 6.84 -16.57
CA ALA A 207 -20.33 7.10 -17.81
C ALA A 207 -21.14 7.96 -18.78
N ASP A 208 -22.43 7.69 -18.96
CA ASP A 208 -23.31 8.47 -19.83
C ASP A 208 -23.40 9.93 -19.38
N ARG A 209 -23.45 10.20 -18.07
CA ARG A 209 -23.41 11.54 -17.49
C ARG A 209 -22.11 12.30 -17.81
N ILE A 210 -20.97 11.65 -17.64
CA ILE A 210 -19.65 12.23 -17.95
C ILE A 210 -19.52 12.45 -19.45
N ASN A 211 -19.98 11.49 -20.26
CA ASN A 211 -19.96 11.58 -21.72
C ASN A 211 -20.81 12.73 -22.26
N ALA A 212 -21.88 13.16 -21.58
CA ALA A 212 -22.63 14.34 -21.94
C ALA A 212 -21.75 15.60 -21.88
N VAL A 213 -20.93 15.77 -20.82
CA VAL A 213 -19.96 16.87 -20.74
C VAL A 213 -18.88 16.74 -21.80
N VAL A 214 -18.41 15.52 -22.09
CA VAL A 214 -17.43 15.29 -23.18
C VAL A 214 -18.02 15.69 -24.51
N ALA A 215 -19.28 15.33 -24.81
CA ALA A 215 -19.97 15.72 -26.04
C ALA A 215 -20.14 17.24 -26.14
N TRP A 216 -20.50 17.92 -25.02
CA TRP A 216 -20.52 19.38 -24.98
C TRP A 216 -19.12 20.00 -25.26
N CYS A 217 -18.06 19.39 -24.76
CA CYS A 217 -16.70 19.84 -25.06
C CYS A 217 -16.34 19.68 -26.54
N ASP A 218 -16.85 18.65 -27.20
CA ASP A 218 -16.58 18.35 -28.60
C ASP A 218 -17.44 19.18 -29.57
N ASP A 219 -18.54 19.75 -29.14
CA ASP A 219 -19.37 20.64 -29.94
C ASP A 219 -18.78 22.06 -29.96
N GLU A 220 -18.06 22.40 -31.04
CA GLU A 220 -17.42 23.72 -31.21
C GLU A 220 -18.40 24.90 -31.07
N LYS A 221 -19.70 24.69 -31.34
CA LYS A 221 -20.73 25.74 -31.35
C LYS A 221 -21.46 25.89 -30.02
N ALA A 222 -21.35 24.89 -29.11
CA ALA A 222 -22.05 24.94 -27.86
C ALA A 222 -21.40 25.96 -26.91
N GLU A 223 -22.24 26.87 -26.40
CA GLU A 223 -21.86 27.90 -25.41
C GLU A 223 -22.04 27.37 -23.98
N LYS A 224 -21.39 28.00 -22.99
CA LYS A 224 -21.59 27.67 -21.55
C LYS A 224 -23.06 27.76 -21.10
N SER A 225 -23.85 28.62 -21.71
CA SER A 225 -25.28 28.78 -21.43
C SER A 225 -26.11 27.56 -21.82
N ALA A 226 -25.62 26.71 -22.70
CA ALA A 226 -26.29 25.46 -23.12
C ALA A 226 -26.13 24.30 -22.13
N LEU A 227 -25.21 24.40 -21.16
CA LEU A 227 -25.00 23.36 -20.15
C LEU A 227 -26.24 23.16 -19.28
N THR A 228 -26.69 21.94 -19.21
CA THR A 228 -27.75 21.48 -18.29
C THR A 228 -27.32 21.58 -16.83
N ALA A 229 -28.26 21.41 -15.91
CA ALA A 229 -27.96 21.36 -14.48
C ALA A 229 -27.05 20.16 -14.13
N GLU A 230 -27.29 18.98 -14.75
CA GLU A 230 -26.49 17.78 -14.53
C GLU A 230 -25.06 17.91 -15.07
N GLU A 231 -24.88 18.51 -16.26
CA GLU A 231 -23.54 18.76 -16.81
C GLU A 231 -22.75 19.76 -15.94
N LYS A 232 -23.43 20.78 -15.40
CA LYS A 232 -22.80 21.71 -14.45
C LYS A 232 -22.40 21.03 -13.15
N GLU A 233 -23.18 20.08 -12.65
CA GLU A 233 -22.84 19.29 -11.47
C GLU A 233 -21.60 18.43 -11.73
N VAL A 234 -21.51 17.77 -12.90
CA VAL A 234 -20.31 17.01 -13.30
C VAL A 234 -19.08 17.91 -13.36
N ILE A 235 -19.20 19.10 -13.94
CA ILE A 235 -18.09 20.07 -14.04
C ILE A 235 -17.66 20.53 -12.64
N ALA A 236 -18.61 20.91 -11.78
CA ALA A 236 -18.30 21.36 -10.42
C ALA A 236 -17.59 20.29 -9.59
N LYS A 237 -18.06 19.04 -9.69
CA LYS A 237 -17.41 17.91 -9.00
C LYS A 237 -16.02 17.60 -9.60
N ALA A 238 -15.88 17.72 -10.91
CA ALA A 238 -14.58 17.56 -11.56
C ALA A 238 -13.56 18.62 -11.11
N GLU A 239 -14.01 19.87 -10.95
CA GLU A 239 -13.17 20.95 -10.42
C GLU A 239 -12.72 20.71 -8.97
N GLU A 240 -13.63 20.22 -8.12
CA GLU A 240 -13.32 19.85 -6.74
C GLU A 240 -12.30 18.71 -6.67
N LEU A 241 -12.55 17.60 -7.37
CA LEU A 241 -11.66 16.43 -7.41
C LEU A 241 -10.31 16.76 -8.01
N PHE A 242 -10.29 17.65 -9.04
CA PHE A 242 -9.05 18.07 -9.66
C PHE A 242 -8.18 18.90 -8.70
N ARG A 243 -8.78 19.76 -7.88
CA ARG A 243 -8.02 20.45 -6.81
C ARG A 243 -7.43 19.49 -5.78
N SER A 244 -8.18 18.48 -5.39
CA SER A 244 -7.69 17.43 -4.47
C SER A 244 -6.56 16.61 -5.10
N GLU A 245 -6.64 16.31 -6.40
CA GLU A 245 -5.56 15.63 -7.13
C GLU A 245 -4.29 16.50 -7.14
N LEU A 246 -4.41 17.79 -7.45
CA LEU A 246 -3.26 18.70 -7.44
C LEU A 246 -2.63 18.85 -6.04
N GLN A 247 -3.41 18.77 -4.98
CA GLN A 247 -2.89 18.79 -3.61
C GLN A 247 -2.09 17.52 -3.29
N SER A 248 -2.56 16.37 -3.72
CA SER A 248 -1.82 15.10 -3.62
C SER A 248 -0.53 15.12 -4.48
N ASP A 249 -0.61 15.67 -5.70
CA ASP A 249 0.55 15.82 -6.59
C ASP A 249 1.59 16.80 -6.02
N TRP A 250 1.16 17.86 -5.35
CA TRP A 250 2.04 18.73 -4.58
C TRP A 250 2.76 17.96 -3.48
N SER A 251 2.04 17.25 -2.62
CA SER A 251 2.61 16.46 -1.53
C SER A 251 3.63 15.44 -2.05
N SER A 252 3.32 14.76 -3.14
CA SER A 252 4.22 13.80 -3.80
C SER A 252 5.45 14.43 -4.49
N SER A 253 5.51 15.75 -4.58
CA SER A 253 6.60 16.50 -5.24
C SER A 253 7.70 16.97 -4.29
N SER A 254 7.66 16.56 -3.03
CA SER A 254 8.65 16.92 -2.01
C SER A 254 10.05 16.32 -2.24
N ASP A 255 10.17 15.26 -3.04
CA ASP A 255 11.45 14.66 -3.42
C ASP A 255 12.16 15.51 -4.48
N THR A 256 12.94 16.49 -4.02
CA THR A 256 13.76 17.35 -4.92
C THR A 256 15.08 16.68 -5.31
N GLU A 257 15.56 15.70 -4.55
CA GLU A 257 16.85 15.05 -4.76
C GLU A 257 16.88 14.29 -6.09
N SER A 258 15.84 13.54 -6.41
CA SER A 258 15.70 12.81 -7.69
C SER A 258 15.68 13.74 -8.92
N TYR A 259 15.44 15.03 -8.71
CA TYR A 259 15.35 16.05 -9.76
C TYR A 259 16.53 17.03 -9.78
N LYS A 260 17.52 16.86 -8.88
CA LYS A 260 18.75 17.68 -8.82
C LYS A 260 19.53 17.72 -10.12
N LYS A 261 19.51 16.64 -10.90
CA LYS A 261 20.14 16.58 -12.23
C LYS A 261 19.59 17.62 -13.21
N TYR A 262 18.38 18.13 -12.97
CA TYR A 262 17.76 19.22 -13.71
C TYR A 262 18.05 20.60 -13.08
N GLY A 263 18.75 20.61 -11.93
CA GLY A 263 18.99 21.83 -11.16
C GLY A 263 17.81 22.23 -10.27
N PHE A 264 16.83 21.32 -10.05
CA PHE A 264 15.71 21.58 -9.14
C PHE A 264 16.19 21.41 -7.70
N THR A 265 15.86 22.38 -6.85
CA THR A 265 16.20 22.43 -5.43
C THR A 265 15.00 22.67 -4.54
N GLU A 266 13.85 22.98 -5.13
CA GLU A 266 12.62 23.31 -4.42
C GLU A 266 11.43 22.49 -4.93
N GLN A 267 10.50 22.17 -4.04
CA GLN A 267 9.33 21.35 -4.31
C GLN A 267 8.46 21.88 -5.46
N TRP A 268 8.28 23.20 -5.53
CA TRP A 268 7.49 23.82 -6.58
C TRP A 268 8.04 23.56 -8.00
N GLN A 269 9.36 23.45 -8.15
CA GLN A 269 9.99 23.13 -9.44
C GLN A 269 9.64 21.72 -9.88
N VAL A 270 9.71 20.77 -8.95
CA VAL A 270 9.32 19.36 -9.20
C VAL A 270 7.84 19.27 -9.51
N PHE A 271 6.99 19.94 -8.73
CA PHE A 271 5.55 19.97 -8.96
C PHE A 271 5.20 20.53 -10.34
N LEU A 272 5.67 21.73 -10.68
CA LEU A 272 5.37 22.34 -11.99
C LEU A 272 5.95 21.54 -13.16
N TYR A 273 7.08 20.85 -12.95
CA TYR A 273 7.65 19.95 -13.95
C TYR A 273 6.76 18.71 -14.16
N LYS A 274 6.31 18.09 -13.08
CA LYS A 274 5.38 16.96 -13.15
C LYS A 274 4.08 17.36 -13.85
N GLU A 275 3.58 18.56 -13.57
CA GLU A 275 2.40 19.13 -14.19
C GLU A 275 2.61 19.63 -15.63
N GLY A 276 3.84 19.60 -16.12
CA GLY A 276 4.20 19.95 -17.50
C GLY A 276 4.24 21.44 -17.76
N LEU A 277 4.26 22.29 -16.72
CA LEU A 277 4.42 23.74 -16.81
C LEU A 277 5.89 24.16 -16.87
N ILE A 278 6.80 23.40 -16.29
CA ILE A 278 8.25 23.45 -16.52
C ILE A 278 8.63 22.32 -17.48
N THR A 279 9.53 22.58 -18.41
CA THR A 279 9.97 21.56 -19.37
C THR A 279 11.47 21.36 -19.30
N VAL A 280 11.91 20.12 -19.48
CA VAL A 280 13.32 19.73 -19.51
C VAL A 280 13.59 19.04 -20.84
N LYS A 281 14.61 19.53 -21.55
CA LYS A 281 15.18 18.88 -22.73
C LYS A 281 16.51 18.27 -22.33
N SER A 282 16.81 17.07 -22.84
CA SER A 282 18.10 16.42 -22.66
C SER A 282 18.81 16.30 -24.00
N GLU A 283 20.11 16.62 -24.04
CA GLU A 283 20.99 16.41 -25.19
C GLU A 283 22.16 15.54 -24.75
N LYS A 284 22.44 14.47 -25.52
CA LYS A 284 23.57 13.59 -25.28
C LYS A 284 24.67 13.94 -26.25
N ASP A 285 25.82 14.37 -25.73
CA ASP A 285 27.03 14.58 -26.52
C ASP A 285 27.47 13.24 -27.14
N ARG A 286 27.71 13.23 -28.45
CA ARG A 286 28.04 11.99 -29.20
C ARG A 286 29.47 11.52 -29.00
N GLU A 287 30.38 12.40 -28.60
CA GLU A 287 31.79 12.06 -28.41
C GLU A 287 32.10 11.66 -26.97
N THR A 288 31.53 12.37 -26.01
CA THR A 288 31.78 12.15 -24.58
C THR A 288 30.73 11.28 -23.89
N GLY A 289 29.53 11.10 -24.48
CA GLY A 289 28.41 10.41 -23.91
C GLY A 289 27.71 11.16 -22.75
N VAL A 290 28.18 12.37 -22.44
CA VAL A 290 27.62 13.21 -21.37
C VAL A 290 26.24 13.71 -21.75
N ILE A 291 25.28 13.62 -20.84
CA ILE A 291 23.92 14.16 -21.01
C ILE A 291 23.86 15.52 -20.32
N THR A 292 23.51 16.55 -21.08
CA THR A 292 23.17 17.87 -20.56
C THR A 292 21.67 18.11 -20.56
N TYR A 293 21.19 18.92 -19.62
CA TYR A 293 19.77 19.24 -19.49
C TYR A 293 19.55 20.73 -19.65
N GLU A 294 18.64 21.12 -20.54
CA GLU A 294 18.15 22.49 -20.70
C GLU A 294 16.76 22.58 -20.07
N VAL A 295 16.62 23.42 -19.06
CA VAL A 295 15.36 23.60 -18.31
C VAL A 295 14.72 24.91 -18.73
N ASP A 296 13.48 24.85 -19.18
CA ASP A 296 12.65 26.02 -19.42
C ASP A 296 11.67 26.17 -18.24
N MET A 297 11.94 27.13 -17.39
CA MET A 297 11.12 27.49 -16.22
C MET A 297 9.83 28.22 -16.62
N ASN A 298 9.63 28.58 -17.90
CA ASN A 298 8.48 29.32 -18.38
C ASN A 298 8.16 30.61 -17.58
N GLY A 299 9.18 31.19 -16.95
CA GLY A 299 9.07 32.39 -16.13
C GLY A 299 8.56 32.19 -14.71
N TYR A 300 8.30 30.95 -14.28
CA TYR A 300 7.86 30.64 -12.92
C TYR A 300 8.94 30.90 -11.85
N ASP A 301 10.21 30.91 -12.23
CA ASP A 301 11.35 31.35 -11.39
C ASP A 301 11.27 32.83 -10.96
N LYS A 302 10.43 33.64 -11.63
CA LYS A 302 10.22 35.07 -11.35
C LYS A 302 8.95 35.35 -10.55
N VAL A 303 8.15 34.32 -10.25
CA VAL A 303 6.96 34.46 -9.41
C VAL A 303 7.41 34.65 -7.96
N ALA A 304 6.77 35.58 -7.25
CA ALA A 304 7.19 35.94 -5.90
C ALA A 304 6.69 34.96 -4.83
N ASP A 305 5.64 34.19 -5.10
CA ASP A 305 5.02 33.24 -4.19
C ASP A 305 5.04 31.85 -4.79
N HIS A 306 5.82 30.96 -4.18
CA HIS A 306 5.93 29.54 -4.51
C HIS A 306 5.31 28.65 -3.44
N SER A 307 4.42 29.19 -2.61
CA SER A 307 3.65 28.39 -1.64
C SER A 307 2.79 27.33 -2.31
N GLU A 308 2.43 26.29 -1.58
CA GLU A 308 1.52 25.26 -2.02
C GLU A 308 0.26 25.82 -2.67
N GLU A 309 -0.43 26.73 -1.97
CA GLU A 309 -1.67 27.34 -2.45
C GLU A 309 -1.47 28.09 -3.79
N ALA A 310 -0.38 28.85 -3.91
CA ALA A 310 -0.05 29.59 -5.12
C ALA A 310 0.27 28.67 -6.30
N MET A 311 1.00 27.58 -6.07
CA MET A 311 1.40 26.66 -7.13
C MET A 311 0.24 25.76 -7.56
N ILE A 312 -0.56 25.25 -6.64
CA ILE A 312 -1.80 24.53 -6.97
C ILE A 312 -2.74 25.42 -7.78
N LYS A 313 -2.92 26.68 -7.35
CA LYS A 313 -3.72 27.64 -8.10
C LYS A 313 -3.15 27.88 -9.51
N THR A 314 -1.84 27.96 -9.64
CA THR A 314 -1.18 28.16 -10.95
C THR A 314 -1.49 27.00 -11.92
N VAL A 315 -1.37 25.76 -11.47
CA VAL A 315 -1.69 24.58 -12.30
C VAL A 315 -3.19 24.48 -12.58
N TYR A 316 -4.02 24.76 -11.58
CA TYR A 316 -5.47 24.79 -11.76
C TYR A 316 -5.87 25.83 -12.80
N ASP A 317 -5.37 27.06 -12.71
CA ASP A 317 -5.70 28.14 -13.64
C ASP A 317 -5.22 27.81 -15.05
N ALA A 318 -4.07 27.19 -15.21
CA ALA A 318 -3.55 26.74 -16.51
C ALA A 318 -4.44 25.67 -17.19
N ASN A 319 -5.26 24.95 -16.41
CA ASN A 319 -6.14 23.89 -16.90
C ASN A 319 -7.63 24.30 -16.91
N MET A 320 -8.08 25.12 -15.95
CA MET A 320 -9.52 25.39 -15.77
C MET A 320 -9.90 26.87 -15.98
N ASN A 321 -8.99 27.83 -15.81
CA ASN A 321 -9.24 29.26 -15.96
C ASN A 321 -8.63 29.86 -17.23
N VAL A 322 -8.70 29.11 -18.33
CA VAL A 322 -8.17 29.58 -19.63
C VAL A 322 -9.14 30.55 -20.33
N SER A 323 -8.56 31.51 -21.06
CA SER A 323 -9.31 32.67 -21.59
C SER A 323 -10.29 32.37 -22.72
N SER A 324 -10.06 31.32 -23.53
CA SER A 324 -10.95 30.97 -24.63
C SER A 324 -11.83 29.76 -24.30
N LEU A 325 -13.08 29.79 -24.77
CA LEU A 325 -14.02 28.69 -24.61
C LEU A 325 -13.50 27.38 -25.23
N SER A 326 -12.85 27.47 -26.40
CA SER A 326 -12.26 26.30 -27.06
C SER A 326 -11.14 25.67 -26.23
N SER A 327 -10.23 26.48 -25.66
CA SER A 327 -9.19 25.99 -24.75
C SER A 327 -9.80 25.40 -23.48
N TYR A 328 -10.81 26.04 -22.89
CA TYR A 328 -11.52 25.54 -21.73
C TYR A 328 -12.12 24.13 -22.00
N LYS A 329 -12.86 23.98 -23.10
CA LYS A 329 -13.43 22.69 -23.49
C LYS A 329 -12.37 21.60 -23.67
N SER A 330 -11.27 21.92 -24.36
CA SER A 330 -10.16 20.98 -24.54
C SER A 330 -9.52 20.54 -23.21
N LYS A 331 -9.35 21.49 -22.29
CA LYS A 331 -8.76 21.22 -20.96
C LYS A 331 -9.74 20.47 -20.05
N LEU A 332 -10.99 20.92 -19.99
CA LEU A 332 -12.04 20.24 -19.23
C LEU A 332 -12.19 18.78 -19.68
N LYS A 333 -12.25 18.53 -20.99
CA LYS A 333 -12.31 17.17 -21.54
C LYS A 333 -11.11 16.32 -21.06
N ALA A 334 -9.91 16.92 -20.97
CA ALA A 334 -8.74 16.22 -20.46
C ALA A 334 -8.88 15.88 -18.96
N VAL A 335 -9.53 16.73 -18.17
CA VAL A 335 -9.79 16.49 -16.74
C VAL A 335 -10.87 15.43 -16.53
N VAL A 336 -12.03 15.53 -17.21
CA VAL A 336 -13.16 14.64 -16.97
C VAL A 336 -13.05 13.25 -17.63
N ALA A 337 -12.26 13.12 -18.71
CA ALA A 337 -12.14 11.87 -19.47
C ALA A 337 -10.71 11.58 -19.99
N GLY A 338 -9.72 12.30 -19.49
CA GLY A 338 -8.32 12.13 -19.86
C GLY A 338 -7.52 11.25 -18.89
N GLY A 339 -6.22 11.54 -18.78
CA GLY A 339 -5.30 10.78 -17.94
C GLY A 339 -5.16 11.30 -16.51
N TRP A 340 -6.06 12.11 -16.00
CA TRP A 340 -6.09 12.54 -14.60
C TRP A 340 -6.82 11.54 -13.72
N ALA A 341 -6.41 11.38 -12.47
CA ALA A 341 -7.11 10.54 -11.49
C ALA A 341 -8.53 11.05 -11.25
N THR A 342 -8.75 12.36 -11.38
CA THR A 342 -10.07 13.01 -11.38
C THR A 342 -11.09 12.28 -12.28
N ALA A 343 -10.71 11.83 -13.48
CA ALA A 343 -11.63 11.15 -14.40
C ALA A 343 -12.16 9.82 -13.83
N SER A 344 -11.31 9.06 -13.13
CA SER A 344 -11.71 7.81 -12.47
C SER A 344 -12.56 8.08 -11.23
N ASN A 345 -12.12 8.99 -10.38
CA ASN A 345 -12.82 9.38 -9.16
C ASN A 345 -14.20 9.98 -9.46
N LEU A 346 -14.30 10.74 -10.54
CA LEU A 346 -15.56 11.32 -11.02
C LEU A 346 -16.56 10.21 -11.41
N LYS A 347 -16.10 9.16 -12.07
CA LYS A 347 -16.94 8.02 -12.46
C LYS A 347 -17.46 7.26 -11.25
N GLU A 348 -16.62 6.99 -10.26
CA GLU A 348 -17.03 6.33 -9.01
C GLU A 348 -18.01 7.21 -8.22
N TYR A 349 -17.74 8.53 -8.11
CA TYR A 349 -18.65 9.46 -7.45
C TYR A 349 -20.03 9.45 -8.11
N PHE A 350 -20.11 9.59 -9.44
CA PHE A 350 -21.42 9.60 -10.13
C PHE A 350 -22.10 8.24 -10.16
N LYS A 351 -21.35 7.13 -10.08
CA LYS A 351 -21.93 5.82 -9.80
C LYS A 351 -22.70 5.85 -8.47
N GLY A 352 -22.08 6.37 -7.40
CA GLY A 352 -22.73 6.57 -6.10
C GLY A 352 -23.99 7.44 -6.19
N VAL A 353 -23.91 8.58 -6.91
CA VAL A 353 -25.07 9.46 -7.15
C VAL A 353 -26.22 8.73 -7.86
N GLU A 354 -25.94 7.95 -8.89
CA GLU A 354 -26.97 7.20 -9.63
C GLU A 354 -27.57 6.08 -8.77
N ILE A 355 -26.76 5.39 -7.98
CA ILE A 355 -27.23 4.43 -6.96
C ILE A 355 -28.16 5.15 -5.95
N SER A 356 -27.73 6.31 -5.45
CA SER A 356 -28.51 7.11 -4.49
C SER A 356 -29.86 7.55 -5.06
N LYS A 357 -29.89 8.04 -6.30
CA LYS A 357 -31.13 8.40 -7.02
C LYS A 357 -32.05 7.20 -7.19
N TYR A 358 -31.52 6.05 -7.58
CA TYR A 358 -32.27 4.82 -7.78
C TYR A 358 -32.94 4.36 -6.49
N PHE A 359 -32.18 4.33 -5.41
CA PHE A 359 -32.66 3.92 -4.09
C PHE A 359 -33.29 5.06 -3.27
N ALA A 360 -33.49 6.25 -3.83
CA ALA A 360 -34.37 7.28 -3.23
C ALA A 360 -35.85 6.84 -3.19
N ASP A 361 -36.25 5.96 -4.12
CA ASP A 361 -37.55 5.32 -4.10
C ASP A 361 -37.65 4.23 -3.01
N PRO A 362 -38.44 4.43 -1.94
CA PRO A 362 -38.55 3.47 -0.84
C PRO A 362 -39.02 2.07 -1.30
N SER A 363 -39.76 1.98 -2.41
CA SER A 363 -40.25 0.70 -2.94
C SER A 363 -39.11 -0.21 -3.43
N LYS A 364 -37.95 0.34 -3.67
CA LYS A 364 -36.74 -0.38 -4.11
C LYS A 364 -35.84 -0.80 -2.93
N LYS A 365 -36.17 -0.41 -1.71
CA LYS A 365 -35.43 -0.77 -0.48
C LYS A 365 -36.18 -1.86 0.26
N GLN A 366 -36.04 -3.11 -0.19
CA GLN A 366 -36.79 -4.25 0.36
C GLN A 366 -35.99 -5.01 1.41
N ILE A 367 -34.65 -5.01 1.31
CA ILE A 367 -33.74 -5.78 2.18
C ILE A 367 -33.16 -4.82 3.20
N LYS A 368 -33.59 -4.94 4.44
CA LYS A 368 -33.25 -3.99 5.53
C LYS A 368 -31.89 -4.26 6.17
N SER A 369 -31.43 -5.52 6.14
CA SER A 369 -30.21 -5.94 6.82
C SER A 369 -29.48 -7.04 6.05
N ILE A 370 -28.19 -7.20 6.34
CA ILE A 370 -27.36 -8.28 5.81
C ILE A 370 -27.65 -9.53 6.65
N SER A 371 -28.24 -10.57 6.05
CA SER A 371 -28.73 -11.75 6.78
C SER A 371 -27.63 -12.51 7.51
N GLY A 372 -26.37 -12.41 7.06
CA GLY A 372 -25.21 -13.01 7.73
C GLY A 372 -24.70 -12.22 8.93
N ILE A 373 -25.21 -11.02 9.21
CA ILE A 373 -24.79 -10.20 10.35
C ILE A 373 -25.92 -10.15 11.37
N THR A 374 -25.69 -10.71 12.56
CA THR A 374 -26.65 -10.71 13.66
C THR A 374 -25.97 -10.42 14.98
N THR A 375 -26.73 -10.00 15.97
CA THR A 375 -26.23 -9.72 17.33
C THR A 375 -27.13 -10.33 18.39
N TYR A 376 -26.55 -10.71 19.51
CA TYR A 376 -27.25 -11.21 20.70
C TYR A 376 -26.38 -10.96 21.93
N LYS A 377 -26.94 -11.22 23.14
CA LYS A 377 -26.16 -11.14 24.39
C LYS A 377 -25.84 -12.53 24.90
N SER A 378 -24.64 -12.74 25.42
CA SER A 378 -24.21 -14.01 25.99
C SER A 378 -23.05 -13.84 26.98
N GLU A 379 -22.88 -14.81 27.89
CA GLU A 379 -21.72 -14.98 28.74
C GLU A 379 -20.67 -15.95 28.16
N SER A 380 -20.94 -16.48 26.95
CA SER A 380 -20.04 -17.38 26.25
C SER A 380 -20.17 -17.21 24.72
N ILE A 381 -19.15 -17.67 23.99
CA ILE A 381 -19.20 -17.85 22.53
C ILE A 381 -18.84 -19.28 22.18
N PRO A 382 -19.40 -19.86 21.10
CA PRO A 382 -19.05 -21.21 20.66
C PRO A 382 -17.57 -21.32 20.29
N GLY A 383 -16.85 -22.35 20.80
CA GLY A 383 -15.48 -22.65 20.43
C GLY A 383 -15.37 -23.62 19.25
N ALA A 384 -14.22 -23.62 18.57
CA ALA A 384 -13.95 -24.47 17.40
C ALA A 384 -13.90 -25.99 17.75
N ASP A 385 -13.60 -26.31 19.00
CA ASP A 385 -13.56 -27.68 19.54
C ASP A 385 -14.94 -28.21 19.98
N GLY A 386 -15.99 -27.40 19.86
CA GLY A 386 -17.35 -27.70 20.26
C GLY A 386 -17.67 -27.37 21.74
N GLU A 387 -16.70 -26.85 22.48
CA GLU A 387 -16.90 -26.35 23.83
C GLU A 387 -17.10 -24.83 23.80
N ASP A 388 -17.98 -24.33 24.69
CA ASP A 388 -18.21 -22.89 24.80
C ASP A 388 -17.04 -22.19 25.51
N ILE A 389 -16.61 -21.08 24.97
CA ILE A 389 -15.59 -20.19 25.55
C ILE A 389 -16.29 -19.21 26.47
N ALA A 390 -16.05 -19.33 27.78
CA ALA A 390 -16.62 -18.44 28.79
C ALA A 390 -15.98 -17.06 28.74
N LEU A 391 -16.80 -15.99 28.78
CA LEU A 391 -16.37 -14.60 28.74
C LEU A 391 -16.17 -13.97 30.12
N GLY A 392 -16.78 -14.56 31.16
CA GLY A 392 -16.73 -14.05 32.54
C GLY A 392 -17.73 -12.93 32.84
N GLU A 393 -18.40 -12.40 31.84
CA GLU A 393 -19.45 -11.39 31.90
C GLU A 393 -20.39 -11.49 30.69
N GLU A 394 -21.61 -10.96 30.81
CA GLU A 394 -22.52 -10.86 29.68
C GLU A 394 -22.02 -9.76 28.71
N CYS A 395 -21.76 -10.15 27.46
CA CYS A 395 -21.30 -9.27 26.39
C CYS A 395 -22.32 -9.22 25.25
N ASP A 396 -22.29 -8.11 24.49
CA ASP A 396 -22.87 -8.10 23.16
C ASP A 396 -22.00 -8.96 22.23
N ILE A 397 -22.61 -9.89 21.50
CA ILE A 397 -21.95 -10.76 20.54
C ILE A 397 -22.32 -10.32 19.14
N LEU A 398 -21.30 -10.00 18.33
CA LEU A 398 -21.44 -9.86 16.89
C LEU A 398 -21.21 -11.22 16.23
N LYS A 399 -22.18 -11.71 15.47
CA LYS A 399 -22.06 -12.93 14.68
C LYS A 399 -22.04 -12.57 13.21
N ILE A 400 -21.02 -13.03 12.47
CA ILE A 400 -20.90 -12.85 11.01
C ILE A 400 -20.79 -14.21 10.34
N VAL A 401 -21.62 -14.47 9.34
CA VAL A 401 -21.59 -15.69 8.52
C VAL A 401 -20.99 -15.36 7.17
N VAL A 402 -19.90 -16.02 6.83
CA VAL A 402 -19.20 -15.96 5.53
C VAL A 402 -19.54 -17.25 4.77
N ASN A 403 -19.97 -17.13 3.53
CA ASN A 403 -20.22 -18.27 2.66
C ASN A 403 -18.89 -18.94 2.33
N GLY A 404 -18.80 -20.25 2.54
CA GLY A 404 -17.59 -21.05 2.37
C GLY A 404 -16.53 -20.76 3.45
N VAL A 405 -15.28 -20.89 3.06
CA VAL A 405 -14.07 -20.57 3.83
C VAL A 405 -13.35 -19.40 3.18
N ASP A 406 -12.97 -18.42 3.98
CA ASP A 406 -12.11 -17.32 3.57
C ASP A 406 -11.11 -17.01 4.72
N PRO A 407 -9.87 -17.54 4.66
CA PRO A 407 -8.86 -17.29 5.71
C PRO A 407 -8.49 -15.82 5.89
N LYS A 408 -8.76 -14.97 4.88
CA LYS A 408 -8.51 -13.52 4.96
C LYS A 408 -9.62 -12.75 5.66
N ALA A 409 -10.81 -13.33 5.80
CA ALA A 409 -11.97 -12.63 6.37
C ALA A 409 -11.68 -12.05 7.75
N ILE A 410 -10.90 -12.77 8.60
CA ILE A 410 -10.55 -12.30 9.95
C ILE A 410 -9.78 -10.97 9.93
N TYR A 411 -8.92 -10.73 8.93
CA TYR A 411 -8.19 -9.47 8.79
C TYR A 411 -9.14 -8.33 8.36
N ASN A 412 -10.12 -8.62 7.51
CA ASN A 412 -11.16 -7.66 7.12
C ASN A 412 -12.07 -7.30 8.32
N PHE A 413 -12.23 -8.22 9.28
CA PHE A 413 -12.99 -7.97 10.52
C PHE A 413 -12.19 -7.21 11.59
N SER A 414 -10.94 -6.84 11.34
CA SER A 414 -10.12 -5.96 12.19
C SER A 414 -10.40 -4.47 11.98
N PHE A 415 -11.49 -4.11 11.32
CA PHE A 415 -11.85 -2.72 11.00
C PHE A 415 -11.90 -1.83 12.26
N THR A 416 -11.59 -0.56 12.07
CA THR A 416 -11.68 0.48 13.10
C THR A 416 -13.12 0.69 13.56
N VAL A 417 -13.34 0.91 14.85
CA VAL A 417 -14.66 1.24 15.41
C VAL A 417 -14.69 2.71 15.85
N ALA A 418 -15.26 3.53 14.98
CA ALA A 418 -15.44 4.97 15.21
C ALA A 418 -16.83 5.27 15.79
N PRO A 419 -17.01 6.34 16.61
CA PRO A 419 -18.27 6.63 17.28
C PRO A 419 -19.37 7.08 16.32
N MET A 420 -20.48 6.35 16.28
CA MET A 420 -21.69 6.72 15.54
C MET A 420 -22.17 8.13 15.94
N SER A 421 -22.05 8.47 17.21
CA SER A 421 -22.49 9.78 17.76
C SER A 421 -21.78 10.99 17.12
N TYR A 422 -20.61 10.79 16.52
CA TYR A 422 -19.84 11.85 15.85
C TYR A 422 -19.91 11.76 14.32
N TYR A 423 -19.83 10.55 13.79
CA TYR A 423 -19.72 10.35 12.33
C TYR A 423 -21.07 10.26 11.63
N SER A 424 -22.14 9.84 12.32
CA SER A 424 -23.50 9.83 11.76
C SER A 424 -24.22 11.18 11.94
N THR A 425 -25.39 11.32 11.31
CA THR A 425 -26.29 12.45 11.49
C THR A 425 -27.23 12.24 12.66
N GLU A 426 -27.68 13.32 13.31
CA GLU A 426 -28.67 13.22 14.40
C GLU A 426 -29.96 12.50 13.97
N ALA A 427 -30.36 12.65 12.70
CA ALA A 427 -31.54 12.02 12.16
C ALA A 427 -31.39 10.50 12.10
N GLU A 428 -30.26 10.01 11.66
CA GLU A 428 -29.99 8.57 11.56
C GLU A 428 -29.68 7.94 12.93
N ILE A 429 -29.01 8.64 13.82
CA ILE A 429 -28.80 8.20 15.21
C ILE A 429 -30.14 7.97 15.92
N LYS A 430 -31.12 8.89 15.77
CA LYS A 430 -32.45 8.78 16.37
C LYS A 430 -33.29 7.62 15.80
N LYS A 431 -33.01 7.20 14.57
CA LYS A 431 -33.69 6.08 13.90
C LYS A 431 -33.05 4.73 14.22
N PHE A 432 -31.91 4.68 14.91
CA PHE A 432 -31.19 3.43 15.15
C PHE A 432 -32.10 2.37 15.77
N SER A 433 -32.26 1.26 15.08
CA SER A 433 -33.03 0.09 15.53
C SER A 433 -32.55 -1.15 14.77
N ILE A 434 -32.01 -2.11 15.49
CA ILE A 434 -31.55 -3.38 14.90
C ILE A 434 -32.73 -4.14 14.30
N GLU A 435 -33.89 -4.14 14.97
CA GLU A 435 -35.10 -4.85 14.52
C GLU A 435 -35.67 -4.26 13.21
N ASP A 436 -35.58 -2.94 13.05
CA ASP A 436 -36.05 -2.26 11.85
C ASP A 436 -34.99 -2.20 10.75
N GLY A 437 -33.76 -2.64 11.01
CA GLY A 437 -32.64 -2.56 10.06
C GLY A 437 -32.11 -1.13 9.87
N ASN A 438 -32.18 -0.31 10.91
CA ASN A 438 -31.60 1.03 10.91
C ASN A 438 -30.31 1.04 11.73
N PHE A 439 -29.19 1.18 11.08
CA PHE A 439 -27.87 1.06 11.69
C PHE A 439 -27.14 2.41 11.87
N GLY A 440 -27.89 3.52 11.86
CA GLY A 440 -27.31 4.86 11.95
C GLY A 440 -26.69 5.34 10.63
N VAL A 441 -26.97 4.64 9.52
CA VAL A 441 -26.51 4.92 8.17
C VAL A 441 -27.71 5.12 7.26
N ALA A 442 -27.73 6.19 6.51
CA ALA A 442 -28.70 6.36 5.45
C ALA A 442 -28.26 5.54 4.23
N PHE A 443 -28.83 4.33 4.08
CA PHE A 443 -28.47 3.40 3.02
C PHE A 443 -28.49 4.06 1.64
N SER A 444 -27.37 3.95 0.92
CA SER A 444 -27.17 4.48 -0.42
C SER A 444 -27.56 5.95 -0.58
N ASN A 445 -27.32 6.78 0.43
CA ASN A 445 -27.61 8.20 0.41
C ASN A 445 -26.33 9.02 0.27
N GLN A 446 -26.14 9.65 -0.91
CA GLN A 446 -24.92 10.39 -1.21
C GLN A 446 -24.68 11.54 -0.22
N ASP A 447 -25.74 12.29 0.15
CA ASP A 447 -25.62 13.42 1.09
C ASP A 447 -25.12 12.95 2.47
N PHE A 448 -25.51 11.75 2.91
CA PHE A 448 -25.01 11.17 4.16
C PHE A 448 -23.50 10.87 4.06
N PHE A 449 -23.07 10.24 2.98
CA PHE A 449 -21.65 9.91 2.78
C PHE A 449 -20.79 11.14 2.55
N ASP A 450 -21.29 12.18 1.89
CA ASP A 450 -20.60 13.46 1.76
C ASP A 450 -20.43 14.13 3.14
N GLN A 451 -21.46 14.10 4.02
CA GLN A 451 -21.36 14.59 5.38
C GLN A 451 -20.38 13.76 6.25
N LEU A 452 -20.35 12.45 6.05
CA LEU A 452 -19.37 11.56 6.71
C LEU A 452 -17.94 11.92 6.27
N GLN A 453 -17.73 12.12 4.98
CA GLN A 453 -16.40 12.39 4.41
C GLN A 453 -15.78 13.69 4.90
N VAL A 454 -16.57 14.74 5.17
CA VAL A 454 -16.05 16.02 5.66
C VAL A 454 -15.65 16.02 7.15
N LYS A 455 -15.85 14.91 7.87
CA LYS A 455 -15.41 14.75 9.26
C LYS A 455 -13.91 14.44 9.32
N GLN A 456 -13.09 15.49 9.18
CA GLN A 456 -11.63 15.39 8.99
C GLN A 456 -10.81 15.46 10.29
N VAL A 457 -11.42 15.60 11.45
CA VAL A 457 -10.74 15.50 12.75
C VAL A 457 -11.11 14.17 13.39
N PRO A 458 -10.17 13.24 13.58
CA PRO A 458 -10.50 11.89 14.00
C PRO A 458 -10.91 11.84 15.48
N VAL A 459 -12.03 11.17 15.75
CA VAL A 459 -12.54 10.87 17.10
C VAL A 459 -12.68 9.36 17.24
N GLY A 460 -12.13 8.81 18.32
CA GLY A 460 -12.15 7.35 18.54
C GLY A 460 -11.81 7.01 20.00
N ALA A 461 -11.52 5.74 20.25
CA ALA A 461 -11.16 5.23 21.57
C ALA A 461 -9.65 4.93 21.73
N GLY A 462 -8.81 5.47 20.86
CA GLY A 462 -7.35 5.28 20.91
C GLY A 462 -6.66 6.03 22.05
N PRO A 463 -5.33 5.83 22.22
CA PRO A 463 -4.56 6.38 23.33
C PRO A 463 -4.47 7.90 23.35
N TYR A 464 -4.66 8.53 22.21
CA TYR A 464 -4.61 9.97 22.06
C TYR A 464 -5.89 10.51 21.42
N LYS A 465 -6.15 11.80 21.61
CA LYS A 465 -7.20 12.56 20.94
C LYS A 465 -6.61 13.73 20.19
N ALA A 466 -7.31 14.21 19.18
CA ALA A 466 -6.96 15.42 18.46
C ALA A 466 -6.91 16.63 19.40
N SER A 467 -5.92 17.50 19.22
CA SER A 467 -5.69 18.72 20.00
C SER A 467 -5.23 19.86 19.09
N ASN A 468 -4.72 20.92 19.64
CA ASN A 468 -4.16 22.07 18.93
C ASN A 468 -2.79 22.46 19.52
N ALA A 469 -2.15 23.47 18.92
CA ALA A 469 -0.84 23.95 19.37
C ALA A 469 -0.83 24.43 20.85
N GLU A 470 -1.92 25.04 21.28
CA GLU A 470 -2.06 25.63 22.62
C GLU A 470 -2.50 24.62 23.69
N THR A 471 -2.81 23.38 23.28
CA THR A 471 -3.34 22.33 24.19
C THR A 471 -4.60 22.75 24.98
N SER A 472 -5.46 23.54 24.34
CA SER A 472 -6.70 24.05 24.96
C SER A 472 -7.91 23.09 24.84
N CYS A 473 -7.68 21.87 24.28
CA CYS A 473 -8.71 20.85 24.10
C CYS A 473 -8.81 19.88 25.30
N GLU A 474 -8.59 20.35 26.53
CA GLU A 474 -8.61 19.50 27.74
C GLU A 474 -9.99 18.89 28.05
N ALA A 475 -11.08 19.60 27.70
CA ALA A 475 -12.41 19.05 27.90
C ALA A 475 -12.64 17.82 27.00
N GLU A 476 -13.30 16.78 27.53
CA GLU A 476 -13.59 15.55 26.79
C GLU A 476 -14.31 15.82 25.46
N SER A 477 -15.25 16.74 25.45
CA SER A 477 -16.05 17.08 24.27
C SER A 477 -15.37 18.06 23.31
N ALA A 478 -14.18 18.60 23.64
CA ALA A 478 -13.50 19.58 22.80
C ALA A 478 -12.84 18.87 21.59
N ILE A 479 -13.28 19.23 20.39
CA ILE A 479 -12.73 18.78 19.12
C ILE A 479 -12.20 20.02 18.40
N PRO A 480 -10.90 20.09 18.06
CA PRO A 480 -10.35 21.24 17.35
C PRO A 480 -10.89 21.32 15.90
N SER A 481 -10.70 22.47 15.26
CA SER A 481 -10.89 22.55 13.82
C SER A 481 -9.79 21.72 13.09
N LYS A 482 -10.00 21.37 11.82
CA LYS A 482 -8.98 20.68 11.01
C LYS A 482 -7.69 21.50 10.95
N THR A 483 -7.80 22.82 10.75
CA THR A 483 -6.68 23.76 10.65
C THR A 483 -5.95 23.99 11.98
N ASP A 484 -6.58 23.71 13.12
CA ASP A 484 -5.92 23.76 14.44
C ASP A 484 -5.28 22.40 14.76
N PHE A 485 -5.91 21.30 14.34
CA PHE A 485 -5.38 19.95 14.51
C PHE A 485 -4.12 19.71 13.68
N PHE A 486 -4.13 20.14 12.43
CA PHE A 486 -2.98 20.12 11.52
C PHE A 486 -2.65 21.54 11.08
N SER A 487 -1.57 22.10 11.61
CA SER A 487 -1.10 23.43 11.28
C SER A 487 0.43 23.50 11.30
N ASN A 488 1.00 24.30 10.38
CA ASN A 488 2.46 24.47 10.26
C ASN A 488 3.20 23.13 10.09
N ASN A 489 2.65 22.20 9.31
CA ASN A 489 3.18 20.86 9.11
C ASN A 489 3.32 20.04 10.41
N ILE A 490 2.50 20.32 11.42
CA ILE A 490 2.48 19.60 12.69
C ILE A 490 1.05 19.18 13.00
N VAL A 491 0.88 17.88 13.33
CA VAL A 491 -0.36 17.33 13.87
C VAL A 491 -0.26 17.26 15.39
N TYR A 492 -1.29 17.72 16.08
CA TYR A 492 -1.29 17.93 17.53
C TYR A 492 -2.20 16.94 18.25
N TYR A 493 -1.65 16.23 19.22
CA TYR A 493 -2.40 15.28 20.05
C TYR A 493 -2.23 15.57 21.52
N GLU A 494 -3.24 15.14 22.26
CA GLU A 494 -3.25 15.09 23.72
C GLU A 494 -3.74 13.71 24.18
N ARG A 495 -3.27 13.26 25.34
CA ARG A 495 -3.67 12.00 25.95
C ARG A 495 -5.20 11.88 26.04
N ASN A 496 -5.75 10.75 25.60
CA ASN A 496 -7.13 10.38 25.83
C ASN A 496 -7.27 9.81 27.26
N ASN A 497 -7.83 10.59 28.16
CA ASN A 497 -8.00 10.18 29.54
C ASN A 497 -9.00 9.02 29.76
N ASN A 498 -9.73 8.61 28.71
CA ASN A 498 -10.67 7.49 28.72
C ASN A 498 -10.04 6.18 28.21
N PHE A 499 -8.81 6.20 27.70
CA PHE A 499 -8.18 5.04 27.05
C PHE A 499 -8.06 3.82 27.98
N TYR A 500 -7.85 4.01 29.29
CA TYR A 500 -7.81 2.94 30.28
C TYR A 500 -9.07 2.07 30.29
N THR A 501 -10.20 2.56 29.80
CA THR A 501 -11.46 1.81 29.74
C THR A 501 -11.39 0.65 28.75
N VAL A 502 -10.52 0.71 27.74
CA VAL A 502 -10.24 -0.37 26.78
C VAL A 502 -9.66 -1.61 27.50
N PHE A 503 -9.00 -1.41 28.63
CA PHE A 503 -8.34 -2.46 29.44
C PHE A 503 -9.11 -2.77 30.72
N GLY A 504 -10.43 -2.73 30.69
CA GLY A 504 -11.26 -3.07 31.84
C GLY A 504 -11.11 -2.10 33.01
N ASN A 505 -10.94 -0.83 32.75
CA ASN A 505 -10.72 0.25 33.71
C ASN A 505 -9.37 0.20 34.46
N ASP A 506 -8.34 -0.39 33.88
CA ASP A 506 -6.97 -0.32 34.41
C ASP A 506 -6.33 1.03 34.08
N THR A 507 -6.37 1.96 35.02
CA THR A 507 -5.82 3.32 34.86
C THR A 507 -4.31 3.38 34.59
N SER A 508 -3.57 2.28 34.90
CA SER A 508 -2.12 2.17 34.58
C SER A 508 -1.85 2.07 33.09
N LYS A 509 -2.89 1.79 32.29
CA LYS A 509 -2.84 1.65 30.82
C LYS A 509 -3.11 2.95 30.08
N ASN A 510 -3.43 4.04 30.76
CA ASN A 510 -3.47 5.33 30.09
C ASN A 510 -2.10 5.71 29.51
N ALA A 511 -2.12 6.42 28.40
CA ALA A 511 -0.88 6.92 27.79
C ALA A 511 -0.05 7.72 28.80
N LYS A 512 1.23 7.39 28.95
CA LYS A 512 2.10 8.04 29.93
C LYS A 512 2.44 9.46 29.51
N ILE A 513 2.80 9.67 28.24
CA ILE A 513 3.13 10.99 27.69
C ILE A 513 1.84 11.76 27.40
N LYS A 514 1.76 13.01 27.91
CA LYS A 514 0.55 13.83 27.73
C LYS A 514 0.37 14.34 26.31
N LYS A 515 1.45 14.68 25.62
CA LYS A 515 1.41 15.37 24.33
C LYS A 515 2.23 14.63 23.27
N VAL A 516 1.65 14.45 22.08
CA VAL A 516 2.36 13.92 20.91
C VAL A 516 2.24 14.93 19.77
N ARG A 517 3.31 15.02 18.97
CA ARG A 517 3.39 15.87 17.79
C ARG A 517 3.94 15.06 16.62
N TYR A 518 3.15 14.84 15.58
CA TYR A 518 3.70 14.39 14.30
C TYR A 518 4.14 15.61 13.51
N LYS A 519 5.42 15.67 13.15
CA LYS A 519 6.00 16.76 12.39
C LYS A 519 6.39 16.26 11.00
N VAL A 520 5.87 16.90 9.96
CA VAL A 520 6.25 16.57 8.59
C VAL A 520 7.72 16.93 8.37
N ILE A 521 8.51 15.95 7.98
CA ILE A 521 9.96 16.05 7.72
C ILE A 521 10.20 15.47 6.32
N SER A 522 10.96 16.17 5.48
CA SER A 522 11.32 15.63 4.16
C SER A 522 12.19 14.38 4.30
N THR A 523 12.06 13.46 3.34
CA THR A 523 12.70 12.13 3.39
C THR A 523 14.22 12.22 3.56
N ASP A 524 14.88 13.18 2.91
CA ASP A 524 16.31 13.43 2.99
C ASP A 524 16.74 13.97 4.37
N GLN A 525 15.85 14.60 5.14
CA GLN A 525 16.09 15.16 6.47
C GLN A 525 15.70 14.21 7.61
N MET A 526 14.97 13.12 7.34
CA MET A 526 14.50 12.18 8.38
C MET A 526 15.63 11.75 9.34
N PHE A 527 16.80 11.41 8.82
CA PHE A 527 17.95 11.04 9.64
C PHE A 527 18.47 12.21 10.48
N ASN A 528 18.71 13.37 9.86
CA ASN A 528 19.30 14.52 10.50
C ASN A 528 18.34 15.18 11.51
N SER A 529 17.03 15.02 11.35
CA SER A 529 16.02 15.59 12.25
C SER A 529 16.10 15.05 13.68
N VAL A 530 16.63 13.82 13.86
CA VAL A 530 16.87 13.19 15.18
C VAL A 530 18.33 13.36 15.61
N THR A 531 19.28 13.23 14.67
CA THR A 531 20.72 13.11 14.96
C THR A 531 21.46 14.46 14.99
N GLY A 532 20.82 15.53 14.54
CA GLY A 532 21.40 16.88 14.55
C GLY A 532 21.70 17.40 15.94
N SER A 533 22.54 18.43 16.03
CA SER A 533 22.90 19.09 17.30
C SER A 533 21.71 19.77 18.01
N ASN A 534 20.67 20.08 17.29
CA ASN A 534 19.40 20.59 17.80
C ASN A 534 18.27 19.78 17.14
N PRO A 535 17.92 18.61 17.68
CA PRO A 535 16.98 17.70 17.05
C PRO A 535 15.58 18.33 16.94
N GLU A 536 14.99 18.21 15.78
CA GLU A 536 13.61 18.70 15.51
C GLU A 536 12.54 17.75 15.98
N VAL A 537 12.87 16.47 15.99
CA VAL A 537 12.04 15.37 16.46
C VAL A 537 12.89 14.41 17.31
N TYR A 538 12.23 13.54 18.06
CA TYR A 538 12.91 12.57 18.93
C TYR A 538 12.82 11.14 18.43
N TYR A 539 12.01 10.89 17.41
CA TYR A 539 11.85 9.60 16.74
C TYR A 539 11.63 9.80 15.24
N SER A 540 12.24 8.94 14.43
CA SER A 540 12.12 8.98 12.97
C SER A 540 12.38 7.60 12.35
N GLU A 541 11.93 7.41 11.11
CA GLU A 541 12.07 6.18 10.32
C GLU A 541 12.79 6.45 8.98
N PRO A 542 14.07 6.85 9.02
CA PRO A 542 14.84 7.10 7.80
C PRO A 542 15.14 5.79 7.06
N GLN A 543 15.58 5.92 5.82
CA GLN A 543 15.99 4.76 5.04
C GLN A 543 17.18 4.01 5.69
N ALA A 544 17.11 2.67 5.69
CA ALA A 544 18.18 1.79 6.17
C ALA A 544 19.32 1.68 5.14
N THR A 545 20.08 2.76 4.98
CA THR A 545 21.28 2.77 4.12
C THR A 545 22.55 2.50 4.94
N SER A 546 23.57 1.93 4.30
CA SER A 546 24.88 1.77 4.93
C SER A 546 25.46 3.08 5.44
N THR A 547 25.21 4.19 4.73
CA THR A 547 25.63 5.55 5.10
C THR A 547 24.98 6.01 6.39
N ASN A 548 23.64 5.86 6.52
CA ASN A 548 22.93 6.28 7.73
C ASN A 548 23.38 5.46 8.95
N ILE A 549 23.55 4.16 8.78
CA ILE A 549 23.93 3.28 9.90
C ILE A 549 25.38 3.47 10.33
N THR A 550 26.30 3.71 9.39
CA THR A 550 27.69 4.04 9.74
C THR A 550 27.74 5.33 10.58
N LYS A 551 26.95 6.34 10.20
CA LYS A 551 26.86 7.60 10.96
C LYS A 551 26.31 7.42 12.37
N LEU A 552 25.40 6.44 12.60
CA LEU A 552 24.80 6.21 13.92
C LEU A 552 25.82 5.83 14.99
N GLY A 553 26.94 5.16 14.62
CA GLY A 553 28.01 4.84 15.54
C GLY A 553 28.71 6.06 16.16
N ASP A 554 28.65 7.21 15.50
CA ASP A 554 29.31 8.45 15.89
C ASP A 554 28.37 9.47 16.55
N VAL A 555 27.04 9.18 16.60
CA VAL A 555 26.05 10.13 17.14
C VAL A 555 25.73 9.80 18.59
N ALA A 556 26.09 10.70 19.49
CA ALA A 556 25.76 10.58 20.91
C ALA A 556 24.22 10.62 21.12
N ASN A 557 23.75 9.89 22.13
CA ASN A 557 22.35 9.86 22.54
C ASN A 557 21.37 9.35 21.47
N THR A 558 21.83 8.73 20.39
CA THR A 558 20.97 8.12 19.38
C THR A 558 21.06 6.60 19.47
N LYS A 559 19.90 5.96 19.55
CA LYS A 559 19.76 4.50 19.44
C LYS A 559 18.91 4.16 18.21
N TYR A 560 19.00 2.93 17.77
CA TYR A 560 18.26 2.45 16.61
C TYR A 560 17.82 1.00 16.75
N ALA A 561 16.84 0.62 15.95
CA ALA A 561 16.44 -0.76 15.71
C ALA A 561 16.28 -1.00 14.21
N LEU A 562 16.47 -2.24 13.81
CA LEU A 562 16.26 -2.72 12.45
C LEU A 562 15.20 -3.83 12.47
N ALA A 563 14.23 -3.76 11.57
CA ALA A 563 13.26 -4.82 11.35
C ALA A 563 13.11 -5.10 9.85
N ASN A 564 12.78 -6.32 9.48
CA ASN A 564 12.52 -6.62 8.08
C ASN A 564 11.33 -5.79 7.56
N ASN A 565 11.45 -5.29 6.34
CA ASN A 565 10.30 -4.72 5.62
C ASN A 565 9.33 -5.84 5.20
N MET A 566 8.07 -5.54 5.03
CA MET A 566 7.08 -6.53 4.57
C MET A 566 7.23 -6.85 3.07
N GLY A 567 7.72 -5.90 2.28
CA GLY A 567 7.91 -6.08 0.84
C GLY A 567 9.22 -6.75 0.47
N TYR A 568 9.34 -7.16 -0.80
CA TYR A 568 10.57 -7.71 -1.35
C TYR A 568 10.76 -7.33 -2.82
N GLY A 569 12.04 -7.27 -3.25
CA GLY A 569 12.41 -7.03 -4.64
C GLY A 569 12.47 -8.32 -5.46
N TYR A 570 12.17 -8.21 -6.74
CA TYR A 570 12.22 -9.33 -7.68
C TYR A 570 12.65 -8.92 -9.08
N ILE A 571 13.06 -9.91 -9.88
CA ILE A 571 13.25 -9.79 -11.31
C ILE A 571 12.17 -10.65 -11.98
N GLY A 572 11.37 -10.01 -12.85
CA GLY A 572 10.31 -10.68 -13.61
C GLY A 572 10.72 -10.97 -15.05
N ILE A 573 10.21 -12.05 -15.63
CA ILE A 573 10.40 -12.44 -17.03
C ILE A 573 9.04 -12.79 -17.63
N ASN A 574 8.69 -12.15 -18.75
CA ASN A 574 7.42 -12.39 -19.44
C ASN A 574 7.53 -13.61 -20.38
N ALA A 575 6.81 -14.70 -20.07
CA ALA A 575 6.80 -15.90 -20.87
C ALA A 575 6.26 -15.70 -22.29
N GLY A 576 5.38 -14.71 -22.51
CA GLY A 576 4.91 -14.34 -23.85
C GLY A 576 5.95 -13.62 -24.71
N LYS A 577 7.02 -13.10 -24.09
CA LYS A 577 8.15 -12.43 -24.75
C LYS A 577 9.39 -13.32 -24.80
N VAL A 578 9.70 -13.99 -23.70
CA VAL A 578 10.77 -14.99 -23.59
C VAL A 578 10.12 -16.37 -23.57
N LYS A 579 9.72 -16.84 -24.76
CA LYS A 579 8.78 -17.94 -24.93
C LYS A 579 9.26 -19.30 -24.38
N ASP A 580 10.52 -19.63 -24.57
CA ASP A 580 11.08 -20.90 -24.11
C ASP A 580 11.53 -20.87 -22.67
N VAL A 581 11.03 -21.80 -21.84
CA VAL A 581 11.34 -21.87 -20.41
C VAL A 581 12.82 -22.06 -20.14
N ASN A 582 13.56 -22.82 -21.00
CA ASN A 582 15.00 -22.99 -20.84
C ASN A 582 15.76 -21.67 -21.07
N ILE A 583 15.25 -20.80 -21.95
CA ILE A 583 15.83 -19.47 -22.13
C ILE A 583 15.55 -18.57 -20.91
N ARG A 584 14.36 -18.65 -20.31
CA ARG A 584 14.06 -17.94 -19.05
C ARG A 584 14.98 -18.43 -17.92
N ARG A 585 15.19 -19.74 -17.79
CA ARG A 585 16.14 -20.34 -16.85
C ARG A 585 17.58 -19.89 -17.12
N ALA A 586 18.02 -19.88 -18.38
CA ALA A 586 19.36 -19.39 -18.75
C ALA A 586 19.60 -17.95 -18.28
N ILE A 587 18.58 -17.09 -18.40
CA ILE A 587 18.64 -15.71 -17.88
C ILE A 587 18.78 -15.72 -16.36
N MET A 588 17.98 -16.53 -15.65
CA MET A 588 18.03 -16.59 -14.18
C MET A 588 19.33 -17.15 -13.64
N TYR A 589 19.95 -18.12 -14.33
CA TYR A 589 21.26 -18.66 -13.94
C TYR A 589 22.36 -17.60 -13.89
N CYS A 590 22.27 -16.57 -14.71
CA CYS A 590 23.25 -15.49 -14.73
C CYS A 590 22.97 -14.34 -13.71
N MET A 591 21.86 -14.41 -12.95
CA MET A 591 21.48 -13.36 -12.00
C MET A 591 22.19 -13.57 -10.64
N ASP A 592 23.27 -12.84 -10.38
CA ASP A 592 23.92 -12.79 -9.07
C ASP A 592 23.13 -11.88 -8.11
N VAL A 593 22.18 -12.46 -7.39
CA VAL A 593 21.32 -11.73 -6.45
C VAL A 593 22.08 -11.18 -5.23
N GLY A 594 23.30 -11.67 -4.95
CA GLY A 594 24.17 -11.16 -3.91
C GLY A 594 24.51 -9.67 -4.09
N LEU A 595 24.58 -9.19 -5.34
CA LEU A 595 24.81 -7.78 -5.64
C LEU A 595 23.68 -6.85 -5.17
N CYS A 596 22.46 -7.38 -4.98
CA CYS A 596 21.40 -6.62 -4.35
C CYS A 596 21.67 -6.34 -2.88
N LEU A 597 22.30 -7.28 -2.16
CA LEU A 597 22.74 -7.03 -0.77
C LEU A 597 23.85 -5.99 -0.70
N ASP A 598 24.79 -6.03 -1.64
CA ASP A 598 25.90 -5.08 -1.70
C ASP A 598 25.39 -3.64 -1.88
N TYR A 599 24.30 -3.48 -2.64
CA TYR A 599 23.62 -2.19 -2.78
C TYR A 599 23.15 -1.61 -1.43
N TYR A 600 22.62 -2.45 -0.56
CA TYR A 600 22.18 -2.06 0.78
C TYR A 600 23.30 -2.04 1.83
N GLY A 601 24.53 -2.39 1.47
CA GLY A 601 25.67 -2.46 2.40
C GLY A 601 25.78 -3.79 3.16
N GLY A 602 25.20 -4.85 2.64
CA GLY A 602 25.37 -6.23 3.10
C GLY A 602 24.17 -6.80 3.88
N SER A 603 24.38 -8.01 4.41
CA SER A 603 23.34 -8.82 5.06
C SER A 603 22.77 -8.22 6.37
N THR A 604 23.41 -7.21 6.94
CA THR A 604 22.86 -6.47 8.08
C THR A 604 21.58 -5.71 7.71
N PHE A 605 21.48 -5.21 6.48
CA PHE A 605 20.45 -4.27 6.03
C PHE A 605 19.44 -4.84 5.04
N ALA A 606 19.77 -5.97 4.45
CA ALA A 606 18.87 -6.73 3.59
C ALA A 606 19.18 -8.21 3.71
N SER A 607 18.26 -9.05 3.24
CA SER A 607 18.47 -10.49 3.13
C SER A 607 18.06 -10.98 1.74
N ILE A 608 18.74 -12.01 1.24
CA ILE A 608 18.36 -12.69 -0.01
C ILE A 608 17.09 -13.51 0.24
N LEU A 609 16.20 -13.52 -0.75
CA LEU A 609 15.04 -14.39 -0.83
C LEU A 609 15.28 -15.49 -1.85
N ASN A 610 14.82 -16.70 -1.53
CA ASN A 610 14.95 -17.87 -2.38
C ASN A 610 13.60 -18.32 -2.96
N ARG A 611 12.51 -17.73 -2.51
CA ARG A 611 11.14 -17.92 -3.03
C ARG A 611 10.42 -16.59 -3.07
N SER A 612 9.44 -16.50 -3.96
CA SER A 612 8.65 -15.30 -4.25
C SER A 612 7.60 -15.00 -3.18
N MET A 613 8.06 -14.86 -1.94
CA MET A 613 7.26 -14.53 -0.76
C MET A 613 8.13 -13.80 0.26
N SER A 614 7.54 -12.91 1.07
CA SER A 614 8.24 -12.26 2.18
C SER A 614 8.72 -13.28 3.23
N LYS A 615 9.96 -13.18 3.70
CA LYS A 615 10.48 -13.99 4.81
C LYS A 615 9.72 -13.81 6.12
N ASN A 616 8.95 -12.76 6.26
CA ASN A 616 8.14 -12.53 7.44
C ASN A 616 6.83 -13.35 7.41
N SER A 617 6.44 -13.82 6.21
CA SER A 617 5.24 -14.64 6.07
C SER A 617 5.43 -15.97 6.82
N TRP A 618 4.42 -16.37 7.58
CA TRP A 618 4.37 -17.67 8.23
C TRP A 618 4.41 -18.85 7.22
N ALA A 619 4.08 -18.59 5.96
CA ALA A 619 4.09 -19.58 4.88
C ALA A 619 5.41 -19.60 4.10
N TYR A 620 6.37 -18.71 4.39
CA TYR A 620 7.67 -18.76 3.73
C TYR A 620 8.38 -20.09 4.03
N PRO A 621 8.86 -20.85 3.02
CA PRO A 621 9.53 -22.12 3.24
C PRO A 621 10.86 -21.94 4.00
N GLU A 622 10.91 -22.39 5.23
CA GLU A 622 12.10 -22.28 6.07
C GLU A 622 13.25 -23.11 5.50
N GLY A 623 14.46 -22.56 5.50
CA GLY A 623 15.66 -23.24 5.06
C GLY A 623 15.78 -23.45 3.54
N CYS A 624 14.82 -22.96 2.74
CA CYS A 624 14.89 -23.08 1.29
C CYS A 624 16.16 -22.43 0.73
N GLN A 625 16.85 -23.14 -0.15
CA GLN A 625 18.02 -22.66 -0.86
C GLN A 625 17.60 -22.01 -2.18
N PRO A 626 18.48 -21.24 -2.87
CA PRO A 626 18.23 -20.76 -4.23
C PRO A 626 17.81 -21.92 -5.12
N TYR A 627 16.67 -21.80 -5.78
CA TYR A 627 16.09 -22.90 -6.58
C TYR A 627 17.03 -23.39 -7.69
N TYR A 628 17.74 -22.44 -8.33
CA TYR A 628 18.74 -22.73 -9.35
C TYR A 628 20.17 -22.68 -8.79
N GLY A 629 20.38 -22.90 -7.50
CA GLY A 629 21.68 -22.73 -6.85
C GLY A 629 22.77 -23.60 -7.46
N GLU A 630 22.51 -24.85 -7.79
CA GLU A 630 23.44 -25.78 -8.42
C GLU A 630 23.92 -25.34 -9.80
N TYR A 631 23.17 -24.49 -10.49
CA TYR A 631 23.51 -23.97 -11.82
C TYR A 631 24.34 -22.69 -11.81
N SER A 632 24.43 -22.04 -10.65
CA SER A 632 25.04 -20.70 -10.54
C SER A 632 26.03 -20.55 -9.40
N TYR A 633 26.05 -21.47 -8.41
CA TYR A 633 26.87 -21.38 -7.22
C TYR A 633 27.78 -22.60 -7.09
N ASP A 634 29.06 -22.40 -6.73
CA ASP A 634 30.01 -23.46 -6.41
C ASP A 634 29.99 -23.82 -4.93
N ASN A 635 30.62 -24.95 -4.60
CA ASN A 635 30.77 -25.46 -3.24
C ASN A 635 29.41 -25.62 -2.51
N CYS A 636 28.42 -26.10 -3.23
CA CYS A 636 27.13 -26.46 -2.68
C CYS A 636 27.23 -27.71 -1.82
N GLU A 637 26.47 -27.75 -0.71
CA GLU A 637 26.35 -28.92 0.16
C GLU A 637 24.95 -29.55 -0.04
N TYR A 638 24.89 -30.89 -0.07
CA TYR A 638 23.65 -31.62 -0.29
C TYR A 638 23.42 -32.60 0.87
N ASP A 639 22.15 -32.91 1.15
CA ASP A 639 21.77 -33.96 2.13
C ASP A 639 21.98 -35.37 1.55
N GLY A 640 21.64 -36.40 2.37
CA GLY A 640 21.77 -37.79 1.95
C GLY A 640 20.80 -38.21 0.87
N GLU A 641 19.79 -37.40 0.54
CA GLU A 641 18.77 -37.61 -0.49
C GLU A 641 19.11 -36.83 -1.77
N GLY A 642 20.15 -35.97 -1.74
CA GLY A 642 20.59 -35.16 -2.88
C GLY A 642 19.94 -33.78 -2.96
N ASN A 643 19.20 -33.32 -1.93
CA ASN A 643 18.63 -31.99 -1.90
C ASN A 643 19.68 -30.95 -1.51
N LEU A 644 19.64 -29.80 -2.15
CA LEU A 644 20.54 -28.68 -1.88
C LEU A 644 20.23 -28.05 -0.51
N ILE A 645 21.15 -28.18 0.45
CA ILE A 645 21.02 -27.67 1.81
C ILE A 645 21.83 -26.40 2.07
N LYS A 646 22.85 -26.13 1.25
CA LYS A 646 23.63 -24.91 1.35
C LYS A 646 24.31 -24.57 0.02
N VAL A 647 24.23 -23.31 -0.39
CA VAL A 647 24.97 -22.76 -1.52
C VAL A 647 26.27 -22.12 -1.06
N GLY A 648 27.25 -22.16 -1.95
CA GLY A 648 28.53 -21.49 -1.76
C GLY A 648 28.52 -20.06 -2.30
N LYS A 649 29.46 -19.78 -3.22
CA LYS A 649 29.62 -18.46 -3.83
C LYS A 649 29.16 -18.50 -5.28
N PHE A 650 28.55 -17.40 -5.76
CA PHE A 650 28.21 -17.25 -7.17
C PHE A 650 29.46 -17.41 -8.05
N ASN A 651 29.35 -18.26 -9.08
CA ASN A 651 30.43 -18.64 -9.99
C ASN A 651 30.05 -18.28 -11.43
N ASP A 652 30.72 -17.28 -11.97
CA ASP A 652 30.45 -16.73 -13.31
C ASP A 652 30.62 -17.78 -14.41
N GLU A 653 31.61 -18.66 -14.31
CA GLU A 653 31.86 -19.70 -15.32
C GLU A 653 30.80 -20.83 -15.24
N LEU A 654 30.42 -21.21 -14.04
CA LEU A 654 29.34 -22.19 -13.84
C LEU A 654 28.03 -21.64 -14.41
N ALA A 655 27.66 -20.40 -14.06
CA ALA A 655 26.46 -19.74 -14.54
C ALA A 655 26.42 -19.64 -16.08
N LYS A 656 27.55 -19.24 -16.72
CA LYS A 656 27.69 -19.21 -18.18
C LYS A 656 27.51 -20.58 -18.82
N ASN A 657 28.12 -21.61 -18.23
CA ASN A 657 28.04 -22.98 -18.77
C ASN A 657 26.63 -23.53 -18.65
N SER A 658 25.96 -23.30 -17.51
CA SER A 658 24.55 -23.70 -17.28
C SER A 658 23.60 -22.98 -18.23
N ALA A 659 23.77 -21.65 -18.39
CA ALA A 659 22.96 -20.87 -19.32
C ALA A 659 23.16 -21.26 -20.76
N LYS A 660 24.39 -21.61 -21.16
CA LYS A 660 24.69 -22.13 -22.50
C LYS A 660 24.08 -23.50 -22.75
N ALA A 661 24.08 -24.38 -21.73
CA ALA A 661 23.43 -25.70 -21.82
C ALA A 661 21.92 -25.55 -22.00
N ALA A 662 21.27 -24.70 -21.19
CA ALA A 662 19.84 -24.41 -21.29
C ALA A 662 19.48 -23.78 -22.66
N ALA A 663 20.31 -22.87 -23.19
CA ALA A 663 20.10 -22.31 -24.51
C ALA A 663 20.22 -23.39 -25.62
N ALA A 664 21.12 -24.37 -25.45
CA ALA A 664 21.26 -25.47 -26.38
C ALA A 664 20.04 -26.42 -26.36
N GLU A 665 19.45 -26.68 -25.19
CA GLU A 665 18.19 -27.41 -25.04
C GLU A 665 17.03 -26.71 -25.75
N ALA A 666 16.99 -25.37 -25.70
CA ALA A 666 16.06 -24.56 -26.48
C ALA A 666 16.39 -24.48 -28.00
N GLY A 667 17.41 -25.24 -28.47
CA GLY A 667 17.79 -25.30 -29.86
C GLY A 667 18.80 -24.24 -30.33
N TYR A 668 19.31 -23.38 -29.44
CA TYR A 668 20.32 -22.35 -29.74
C TYR A 668 21.73 -22.89 -29.49
N ASN A 669 22.26 -23.65 -30.43
CA ASN A 669 23.50 -24.40 -30.29
C ASN A 669 24.57 -24.06 -31.33
N THR A 670 24.29 -23.10 -32.23
CA THR A 670 25.21 -22.70 -33.29
C THR A 670 25.70 -21.28 -33.06
N LEU A 671 27.01 -21.11 -32.89
CA LEU A 671 27.63 -19.80 -32.80
C LEU A 671 27.91 -19.23 -34.20
N ASP A 672 27.33 -18.09 -34.52
CA ASP A 672 27.64 -17.37 -35.75
C ASP A 672 29.08 -16.82 -35.72
N PRO A 673 29.97 -17.26 -36.59
CA PRO A 673 31.37 -16.85 -36.55
C PRO A 673 31.62 -15.37 -36.91
N LYS A 674 30.61 -14.68 -37.49
CA LYS A 674 30.72 -13.28 -37.86
C LYS A 674 30.23 -12.35 -36.75
N THR A 675 29.18 -12.74 -36.05
CA THR A 675 28.54 -11.89 -35.04
C THR A 675 28.83 -12.35 -33.62
N GLY A 676 29.31 -13.59 -33.42
CA GLY A 676 29.49 -14.17 -32.08
C GLY A 676 28.16 -14.48 -31.38
N LYS A 677 27.01 -14.44 -32.09
CA LYS A 677 25.71 -14.71 -31.49
C LYS A 677 25.28 -16.15 -31.65
N LEU A 678 24.62 -16.71 -30.59
CA LEU A 678 23.96 -18.02 -30.66
C LEU A 678 22.75 -17.97 -31.58
N LYS A 679 22.60 -19.01 -32.40
CA LYS A 679 21.48 -19.18 -33.34
C LYS A 679 20.84 -20.54 -33.21
N ASN A 680 19.53 -20.59 -33.46
CA ASN A 680 18.79 -21.82 -33.67
C ASN A 680 18.88 -22.27 -35.15
N ALA A 681 18.25 -23.38 -35.49
CA ALA A 681 18.23 -23.94 -36.84
C ALA A 681 17.59 -22.98 -37.89
N ASN A 682 16.69 -22.09 -37.47
CA ASN A 682 16.04 -21.08 -38.31
C ASN A 682 16.92 -19.84 -38.53
N GLY A 683 17.99 -19.69 -37.78
CA GLY A 683 18.88 -18.52 -37.82
C GLY A 683 18.45 -17.42 -36.83
N ASP A 684 17.47 -17.65 -35.99
CA ASP A 684 17.03 -16.68 -34.95
C ASP A 684 18.09 -16.54 -33.86
N THR A 685 18.22 -15.34 -33.29
CA THR A 685 19.15 -14.99 -32.21
C THR A 685 18.40 -14.69 -30.92
N LEU A 686 19.11 -14.81 -29.80
CA LEU A 686 18.60 -14.51 -28.46
C LEU A 686 18.86 -13.01 -28.12
N THR A 687 17.89 -12.16 -28.42
CA THR A 687 17.98 -10.71 -28.21
C THR A 687 16.95 -10.28 -27.18
N PHE A 688 17.39 -9.66 -26.06
CA PHE A 688 16.51 -9.26 -24.96
C PHE A 688 16.88 -7.88 -24.37
N THR A 689 15.86 -7.21 -23.88
CA THR A 689 15.99 -5.95 -23.12
C THR A 689 15.67 -6.17 -21.65
N PHE A 690 16.64 -5.93 -20.78
CA PHE A 690 16.45 -5.89 -19.34
C PHE A 690 16.12 -4.47 -18.92
N THR A 691 14.99 -4.25 -18.26
CA THR A 691 14.46 -2.92 -17.98
C THR A 691 14.52 -2.59 -16.48
N ILE A 692 15.17 -1.48 -16.15
CA ILE A 692 15.14 -0.86 -14.82
C ILE A 692 14.18 0.34 -14.89
N ALA A 693 13.28 0.43 -13.91
CA ALA A 693 12.37 1.57 -13.80
C ALA A 693 13.16 2.85 -13.43
N GLY A 694 12.75 3.98 -14.02
CA GLY A 694 13.41 5.27 -13.79
C GLY A 694 14.49 5.59 -14.82
N ASP A 695 15.37 6.52 -14.48
CA ASP A 695 16.40 7.05 -15.37
C ASP A 695 17.81 7.03 -14.77
N SER A 696 17.97 6.42 -13.60
CA SER A 696 19.21 6.29 -12.82
C SER A 696 19.76 4.86 -12.81
N ASN A 697 21.06 4.72 -12.57
CA ASN A 697 21.68 3.44 -12.23
C ASN A 697 21.54 3.13 -10.73
N ASP A 698 21.03 4.04 -9.95
CA ASP A 698 20.80 3.89 -8.53
C ASP A 698 19.53 3.06 -8.30
N HIS A 699 19.70 1.75 -8.44
CA HIS A 699 18.62 0.78 -8.30
C HIS A 699 19.20 -0.54 -7.77
N PRO A 700 18.56 -1.20 -6.78
CA PRO A 700 19.10 -2.41 -6.13
C PRO A 700 19.45 -3.55 -7.10
N ALA A 701 18.66 -3.73 -8.15
CA ALA A 701 18.85 -4.78 -9.13
C ALA A 701 19.74 -4.39 -10.32
N TYR A 702 20.23 -3.14 -10.42
CA TYR A 702 20.98 -2.69 -11.60
C TYR A 702 22.27 -3.49 -11.80
N ALA A 703 23.07 -3.64 -10.75
CA ALA A 703 24.34 -4.37 -10.81
C ALA A 703 24.11 -5.87 -11.17
N THR A 704 23.07 -6.48 -10.61
CA THR A 704 22.68 -7.87 -10.90
C THR A 704 22.32 -8.04 -12.38
N MET A 705 21.43 -7.19 -12.91
CA MET A 705 21.02 -7.24 -14.31
C MET A 705 22.17 -6.92 -15.28
N GLN A 706 23.02 -5.97 -14.94
CA GLN A 706 24.17 -5.63 -15.78
C GLN A 706 25.21 -6.78 -15.83
N LYS A 707 25.46 -7.44 -14.69
CA LYS A 707 26.32 -8.60 -14.63
C LYS A 707 25.73 -9.76 -15.45
N ALA A 708 24.44 -10.04 -15.28
CA ALA A 708 23.76 -11.08 -16.03
C ALA A 708 23.81 -10.83 -17.56
N ALA A 709 23.56 -9.58 -17.99
CA ALA A 709 23.67 -9.19 -19.39
C ALA A 709 25.08 -9.45 -19.95
N ASN A 710 26.14 -9.11 -19.18
CA ASN A 710 27.52 -9.35 -19.59
C ASN A 710 27.80 -10.86 -19.73
N LEU A 711 27.41 -11.68 -18.73
CA LEU A 711 27.61 -13.13 -18.78
C LEU A 711 26.87 -13.79 -19.96
N LEU A 712 25.64 -13.37 -20.22
CA LEU A 712 24.85 -13.86 -21.35
C LEU A 712 25.46 -13.42 -22.68
N ASN A 713 25.92 -12.18 -22.79
CA ASN A 713 26.59 -11.69 -24.02
C ASN A 713 27.91 -12.43 -24.29
N ASP A 714 28.66 -12.80 -23.26
CA ASP A 714 29.90 -13.61 -23.38
C ASP A 714 29.64 -14.97 -24.02
N ILE A 715 28.44 -15.55 -23.83
CA ILE A 715 28.07 -16.86 -24.41
C ILE A 715 27.26 -16.76 -25.69
N GLY A 716 27.03 -15.54 -26.21
CA GLY A 716 26.45 -15.31 -27.54
C GLY A 716 24.99 -14.86 -27.56
N PHE A 717 24.41 -14.46 -26.41
CA PHE A 717 23.17 -13.69 -26.39
C PHE A 717 23.41 -12.24 -26.88
N ASP A 718 22.35 -11.47 -27.01
CA ASP A 718 22.35 -10.04 -27.29
C ASP A 718 21.44 -9.33 -26.28
N VAL A 719 21.99 -9.06 -25.10
CA VAL A 719 21.24 -8.49 -23.98
C VAL A 719 21.66 -7.06 -23.73
N THR A 720 20.69 -6.16 -23.64
CA THR A 720 20.89 -4.74 -23.30
C THR A 720 20.11 -4.40 -22.01
N VAL A 721 20.78 -3.75 -21.05
CA VAL A 721 20.15 -3.18 -19.87
C VAL A 721 19.75 -1.74 -20.17
N THR A 722 18.46 -1.42 -20.03
CA THR A 722 17.91 -0.09 -20.27
C THR A 722 17.25 0.48 -19.01
N LYS A 723 17.30 1.80 -18.93
CA LYS A 723 16.56 2.58 -17.93
C LYS A 723 15.37 3.24 -18.61
N ASP A 724 14.20 3.09 -18.04
CA ASP A 724 12.97 3.57 -18.66
C ASP A 724 12.03 4.19 -17.63
N ALA A 725 11.90 5.51 -17.68
CA ALA A 725 10.97 6.25 -16.82
C ALA A 725 9.49 5.85 -17.04
N SER A 726 9.18 5.19 -18.16
CA SER A 726 7.83 4.66 -18.45
C SER A 726 7.69 3.15 -18.18
N ALA A 727 8.67 2.53 -17.52
CA ALA A 727 8.68 1.09 -17.27
C ALA A 727 7.41 0.60 -16.56
N LEU A 728 6.92 1.30 -15.53
CA LEU A 728 5.71 0.91 -14.80
C LEU A 728 4.47 0.88 -15.70
N SER A 729 4.35 1.87 -16.60
CA SER A 729 3.25 1.91 -17.57
C SER A 729 3.32 0.76 -18.59
N LYS A 730 4.54 0.42 -19.05
CA LYS A 730 4.78 -0.72 -19.92
C LYS A 730 4.54 -2.06 -19.19
N LEU A 731 4.93 -2.15 -17.94
CA LEU A 731 4.67 -3.31 -17.09
C LEU A 731 3.17 -3.56 -16.96
N ALA A 732 2.37 -2.53 -16.63
CA ALA A 732 0.92 -2.68 -16.52
C ALA A 732 0.23 -3.19 -17.81
N SER A 733 0.86 -3.01 -18.96
CA SER A 733 0.36 -3.52 -20.24
C SER A 733 0.95 -4.87 -20.66
N GLY A 734 1.85 -5.47 -19.85
CA GLY A 734 2.59 -6.68 -20.21
C GLY A 734 3.65 -6.44 -21.30
N GLY A 735 4.14 -5.20 -21.42
CA GLY A 735 5.02 -4.77 -22.51
C GLY A 735 6.51 -5.02 -22.29
N LEU A 736 6.95 -5.42 -21.09
CA LEU A 736 8.35 -5.67 -20.76
C LEU A 736 8.74 -7.14 -20.98
N GLU A 737 10.02 -7.37 -21.27
CA GLU A 737 10.60 -8.71 -21.45
C GLU A 737 11.16 -9.23 -20.13
N VAL A 738 12.15 -8.52 -19.59
CA VAL A 738 12.76 -8.78 -18.28
C VAL A 738 12.83 -7.44 -17.55
N TRP A 739 12.40 -7.42 -16.28
CA TRP A 739 12.36 -6.18 -15.49
C TRP A 739 12.66 -6.43 -14.03
N ALA A 740 13.00 -5.37 -13.31
CA ALA A 740 13.09 -5.38 -11.85
C ALA A 740 11.97 -4.55 -11.24
N ALA A 741 11.36 -5.07 -10.18
CA ALA A 741 10.32 -4.40 -9.41
C ALA A 741 10.31 -4.90 -7.95
N ALA A 742 9.33 -4.46 -7.16
CA ALA A 742 9.13 -4.92 -5.79
C ALA A 742 7.64 -5.12 -5.48
N TRP A 743 7.35 -6.07 -4.62
CA TRP A 743 6.05 -6.30 -4.03
C TRP A 743 5.96 -5.72 -2.63
N SER A 744 4.78 -5.23 -2.25
CA SER A 744 4.38 -5.07 -0.86
C SER A 744 3.59 -6.31 -0.45
N SER A 745 3.92 -6.91 0.70
CA SER A 745 3.24 -8.12 1.17
C SER A 745 2.16 -7.78 2.18
N THR A 746 1.10 -8.57 2.20
CA THR A 746 0.05 -8.58 3.23
C THR A 746 0.38 -9.63 4.31
N ILE A 747 -0.32 -9.59 5.44
CA ILE A 747 -0.13 -10.57 6.52
C ILE A 747 -0.57 -11.96 6.05
N ASP A 748 -1.73 -12.06 5.39
CA ASP A 748 -2.12 -13.32 4.75
C ASP A 748 -1.38 -13.51 3.43
N PRO A 749 -0.71 -14.67 3.22
CA PRO A 749 0.13 -14.92 2.05
C PRO A 749 -0.64 -15.42 0.82
N ASP A 750 -1.90 -15.01 0.64
CA ASP A 750 -2.72 -15.43 -0.49
C ASP A 750 -2.06 -15.10 -1.84
N MET A 751 -1.76 -16.13 -2.61
CA MET A 751 -1.08 -16.03 -3.90
C MET A 751 -2.03 -15.79 -5.09
N TYR A 752 -3.36 -15.79 -4.89
CA TYR A 752 -4.34 -15.76 -5.99
C TYR A 752 -4.18 -14.55 -6.90
N GLN A 753 -4.13 -13.36 -6.31
CA GLN A 753 -4.07 -12.14 -7.09
C GLN A 753 -2.87 -12.09 -8.03
N VAL A 754 -1.71 -12.59 -7.58
CA VAL A 754 -0.43 -12.45 -8.27
C VAL A 754 -0.16 -13.61 -9.23
N TYR A 755 -0.58 -14.84 -8.89
CA TYR A 755 -0.17 -16.04 -9.62
C TYR A 755 -1.30 -16.95 -10.12
N HIS A 756 -2.56 -16.72 -9.73
CA HIS A 756 -3.65 -17.56 -10.22
C HIS A 756 -3.97 -17.20 -11.67
N LYS A 757 -3.98 -18.18 -12.58
CA LYS A 757 -4.19 -17.99 -14.03
C LYS A 757 -5.47 -17.22 -14.38
N ASP A 758 -6.55 -17.36 -13.57
CA ASP A 758 -7.83 -16.69 -13.75
C ASP A 758 -7.95 -15.36 -13.02
N SER A 759 -6.88 -14.88 -12.36
CA SER A 759 -6.87 -13.57 -11.75
C SER A 759 -6.94 -12.46 -12.81
N SER A 760 -7.73 -11.43 -12.53
CA SER A 760 -7.84 -10.24 -13.39
C SER A 760 -6.69 -9.24 -13.20
N ALA A 761 -5.74 -9.52 -12.29
CA ALA A 761 -4.64 -8.63 -12.01
C ALA A 761 -3.67 -8.50 -13.20
N THR A 762 -3.01 -7.35 -13.30
CA THR A 762 -2.04 -7.08 -14.38
C THR A 762 -0.82 -8.00 -14.33
N SER A 763 -0.49 -8.55 -13.14
CA SER A 763 0.60 -9.52 -12.94
C SER A 763 0.49 -10.73 -13.88
N ILE A 764 -0.71 -11.21 -14.13
CA ILE A 764 -0.95 -12.37 -15.01
C ILE A 764 -0.47 -12.10 -16.44
N LYS A 765 -0.70 -10.89 -16.95
CA LYS A 765 -0.16 -10.46 -18.25
C LYS A 765 1.35 -10.24 -18.20
N ASN A 766 1.85 -9.75 -17.06
CA ASN A 766 3.28 -9.50 -16.87
C ASN A 766 4.08 -10.81 -16.89
N TRP A 767 3.58 -11.86 -16.22
CA TRP A 767 4.21 -13.19 -16.27
C TRP A 767 4.07 -13.86 -17.64
N GLY A 768 3.16 -13.39 -18.50
CA GLY A 768 2.86 -13.99 -19.79
C GLY A 768 2.02 -15.27 -19.68
N PHE A 769 1.25 -15.45 -18.60
CA PHE A 769 0.39 -16.61 -18.41
C PHE A 769 -0.64 -16.81 -19.53
N PRO A 770 -1.23 -15.76 -20.16
CA PRO A 770 -2.07 -15.95 -21.34
C PRO A 770 -1.35 -16.70 -22.48
N TYR A 771 -0.05 -16.42 -22.72
CA TYR A 771 0.74 -17.16 -23.69
C TYR A 771 0.91 -18.64 -23.27
N ILE A 772 1.23 -18.89 -21.99
CA ILE A 772 1.40 -20.27 -21.50
C ILE A 772 0.11 -21.06 -21.68
N MET A 773 -1.05 -20.49 -21.35
CA MET A 773 -2.35 -21.13 -21.50
C MET A 773 -2.68 -21.48 -22.96
N GLU A 774 -2.31 -20.64 -23.92
CA GLU A 774 -2.68 -20.78 -25.33
C GLU A 774 -1.62 -21.51 -26.17
N GLU A 775 -0.34 -21.22 -25.96
CA GLU A 775 0.77 -21.61 -26.81
C GLU A 775 1.94 -22.27 -26.04
N GLY A 776 1.92 -22.29 -24.70
CA GLY A 776 2.96 -22.90 -23.88
C GLY A 776 3.08 -24.41 -24.10
N THR A 777 4.18 -24.99 -23.65
CA THR A 777 4.37 -26.47 -23.68
C THR A 777 3.34 -27.15 -22.76
N SER A 778 3.05 -28.42 -23.02
CA SER A 778 2.15 -29.21 -22.18
C SER A 778 2.60 -29.25 -20.71
N GLU A 779 3.91 -29.19 -20.49
CA GLU A 779 4.51 -29.16 -19.14
C GLU A 779 4.26 -27.83 -18.46
N GLU A 780 4.50 -26.68 -19.13
CA GLU A 780 4.22 -25.35 -18.58
C GLU A 780 2.72 -25.16 -18.27
N GLN A 781 1.85 -25.67 -19.15
CA GLN A 781 0.39 -25.66 -18.94
C GLN A 781 -0.01 -26.49 -17.70
N ALA A 782 0.60 -27.67 -17.53
CA ALA A 782 0.36 -28.53 -16.36
C ALA A 782 0.84 -27.87 -15.06
N TRP A 783 2.01 -27.22 -15.06
CA TRP A 783 2.49 -26.45 -13.91
C TRP A 783 1.55 -25.29 -13.58
N LEU A 784 1.04 -24.60 -14.59
CA LEU A 784 0.14 -23.48 -14.36
C LEU A 784 -1.23 -23.95 -13.81
N ASP A 785 -1.71 -25.10 -14.26
CA ASP A 785 -2.93 -25.72 -13.74
C ASP A 785 -2.74 -26.19 -12.28
N GLU A 786 -1.61 -26.83 -11.97
CA GLU A 786 -1.26 -27.26 -10.62
C GLU A 786 -1.06 -26.07 -9.66
N LEU A 787 -0.40 -25.01 -10.12
CA LEU A 787 -0.26 -23.76 -9.36
C LEU A 787 -1.63 -23.19 -8.99
N ALA A 788 -2.55 -23.14 -9.95
CA ALA A 788 -3.90 -22.64 -9.70
C ALA A 788 -4.63 -23.53 -8.67
N LEU A 789 -4.54 -24.85 -8.80
CA LEU A 789 -5.15 -25.81 -7.87
C LEU A 789 -4.62 -25.64 -6.43
N LEU A 790 -3.29 -25.58 -6.26
CA LEU A 790 -2.66 -25.38 -4.94
C LEU A 790 -3.09 -24.07 -4.28
N ILE A 791 -3.20 -22.99 -5.06
CA ILE A 791 -3.69 -21.70 -4.57
C ILE A 791 -5.16 -21.81 -4.13
N GLU A 792 -6.00 -22.50 -4.89
CA GLU A 792 -7.42 -22.71 -4.55
C GLU A 792 -7.58 -23.58 -3.29
N GLU A 793 -6.81 -24.67 -3.17
CA GLU A 793 -6.78 -25.52 -1.97
C GLU A 793 -6.37 -24.72 -0.74
N ALA A 794 -5.30 -23.92 -0.81
CA ALA A 794 -4.84 -23.08 0.28
C ALA A 794 -5.88 -22.04 0.70
N ARG A 795 -6.71 -21.55 -0.22
CA ARG A 795 -7.81 -20.61 0.07
C ARG A 795 -9.06 -21.29 0.63
N ALA A 796 -9.21 -22.58 0.42
CA ALA A 796 -10.39 -23.37 0.83
C ALA A 796 -10.28 -23.95 2.24
N THR A 797 -9.21 -23.68 2.99
CA THR A 797 -8.99 -24.23 4.32
C THR A 797 -8.51 -23.19 5.32
N MET A 798 -8.89 -23.35 6.60
CA MET A 798 -8.35 -22.60 7.73
C MET A 798 -7.13 -23.29 8.36
N ASP A 799 -6.78 -24.50 7.94
CA ASP A 799 -5.59 -25.23 8.43
C ASP A 799 -4.31 -24.56 7.89
N GLN A 800 -3.64 -23.84 8.79
CA GLN A 800 -2.42 -23.10 8.46
C GLN A 800 -1.28 -24.02 8.00
N ASN A 801 -1.18 -25.26 8.52
CA ASN A 801 -0.16 -26.21 8.12
C ASN A 801 -0.39 -26.69 6.66
N LYS A 802 -1.64 -27.06 6.34
CA LYS A 802 -2.01 -27.41 4.96
C LYS A 802 -1.74 -26.25 4.02
N ARG A 803 -2.14 -25.03 4.37
CA ARG A 803 -1.86 -23.84 3.57
C ARG A 803 -0.36 -23.59 3.37
N LYS A 804 0.46 -23.84 4.42
CA LYS A 804 1.93 -23.70 4.34
C LYS A 804 2.52 -24.70 3.35
N GLU A 805 2.04 -25.94 3.37
CA GLU A 805 2.46 -27.00 2.45
C GLU A 805 2.08 -26.67 1.00
N ASP A 806 0.85 -26.24 0.76
CA ASP A 806 0.36 -25.86 -0.57
C ASP A 806 1.14 -24.66 -1.14
N TYR A 807 1.34 -23.61 -0.33
CA TYR A 807 2.11 -22.46 -0.78
C TYR A 807 3.59 -22.78 -1.01
N ALA A 808 4.20 -23.70 -0.27
CA ALA A 808 5.56 -24.11 -0.52
C ALA A 808 5.69 -24.75 -1.92
N GLN A 809 4.77 -25.66 -2.27
CA GLN A 809 4.73 -26.29 -3.60
C GLN A 809 4.38 -25.26 -4.70
N ALA A 810 3.42 -24.38 -4.45
CA ALA A 810 3.06 -23.32 -5.39
C ALA A 810 4.25 -22.40 -5.71
N LEU A 811 5.06 -22.05 -4.69
CA LEU A 811 6.26 -21.22 -4.85
C LEU A 811 7.36 -21.96 -5.66
N ASP A 812 7.48 -23.27 -5.53
CA ASP A 812 8.41 -24.06 -6.36
C ASP A 812 7.97 -24.06 -7.83
N ILE A 813 6.66 -24.18 -8.09
CA ILE A 813 6.12 -24.09 -9.46
C ILE A 813 6.35 -22.69 -10.07
N VAL A 814 6.24 -21.61 -9.31
CA VAL A 814 6.61 -20.26 -9.79
C VAL A 814 8.06 -20.24 -10.28
N MET A 815 8.96 -20.93 -9.58
CA MET A 815 10.36 -21.06 -9.99
C MET A 815 10.53 -21.96 -11.22
N GLU A 816 9.77 -23.07 -11.34
CA GLU A 816 9.77 -23.93 -12.54
C GLU A 816 9.34 -23.17 -13.79
N LEU A 817 8.30 -22.36 -13.69
CA LEU A 817 7.82 -21.49 -14.77
C LEU A 817 8.84 -20.43 -15.17
N ALA A 818 9.82 -20.15 -14.30
CA ALA A 818 10.89 -19.18 -14.50
C ALA A 818 10.38 -17.78 -14.90
N VAL A 819 9.30 -17.32 -14.25
CA VAL A 819 8.67 -16.01 -14.52
C VAL A 819 9.03 -14.95 -13.48
N GLU A 820 9.44 -15.37 -12.28
CA GLU A 820 9.88 -14.48 -11.21
C GLU A 820 11.08 -15.05 -10.46
N LEU A 821 12.11 -14.26 -10.27
CA LEU A 821 13.24 -14.51 -9.40
C LEU A 821 13.18 -13.51 -8.23
N ALA A 822 12.82 -13.99 -7.04
CA ALA A 822 12.92 -13.19 -5.83
C ALA A 822 14.38 -12.82 -5.56
N THR A 823 14.65 -11.60 -5.11
CA THR A 823 16.03 -11.11 -4.99
C THR A 823 16.36 -10.72 -3.55
N TYR A 824 15.75 -9.69 -3.00
CA TYR A 824 16.10 -9.18 -1.68
C TYR A 824 14.87 -8.74 -0.89
N GLN A 825 15.01 -8.77 0.43
CA GLN A 825 14.12 -8.11 1.38
C GLN A 825 14.94 -7.14 2.23
N ARG A 826 14.63 -5.83 2.12
CA ARG A 826 15.32 -4.80 2.89
C ARG A 826 14.81 -4.72 4.32
N LYS A 827 15.54 -4.02 5.19
CA LYS A 827 15.09 -3.67 6.54
C LYS A 827 14.59 -2.23 6.60
N ASN A 828 13.72 -1.97 7.56
CA ASN A 828 13.36 -0.65 8.01
C ASN A 828 14.32 -0.24 9.14
N LEU A 829 14.67 1.04 9.20
CA LEU A 829 15.48 1.62 10.24
C LEU A 829 14.62 2.55 11.09
N PHE A 830 14.62 2.32 12.39
CA PHE A 830 13.99 3.15 13.40
C PHE A 830 15.08 3.82 14.23
N ILE A 831 15.07 5.13 14.39
CA ILE A 831 16.04 5.87 15.20
C ILE A 831 15.33 6.75 16.23
N TRP A 832 15.92 6.87 17.41
CA TRP A 832 15.39 7.74 18.46
C TRP A 832 16.48 8.35 19.33
N ASN A 833 16.15 9.52 19.93
CA ASN A 833 17.00 10.19 20.89
C ASN A 833 16.82 9.55 22.28
N SER A 834 17.80 8.78 22.72
CA SER A 834 17.78 8.03 23.99
C SER A 834 18.01 8.90 25.24
N ALA A 835 18.37 10.19 25.06
CA ALA A 835 18.38 11.15 26.16
C ALA A 835 16.98 11.75 26.43
N VAL A 836 16.04 11.54 25.52
CA VAL A 836 14.66 12.03 25.63
C VAL A 836 13.67 10.88 25.80
N ILE A 837 13.80 9.81 24.99
CA ILE A 837 12.90 8.65 25.05
C ILE A 837 13.54 7.55 25.89
N ASP A 838 12.84 7.07 26.92
CA ASP A 838 13.25 5.88 27.68
C ASP A 838 13.16 4.63 26.78
N SER A 839 14.32 4.19 26.31
CA SER A 839 14.43 3.06 25.40
C SER A 839 13.86 1.75 25.95
N SER A 840 13.74 1.61 27.29
CA SER A 840 13.22 0.40 27.90
C SER A 840 11.69 0.28 27.78
N THR A 841 11.02 1.35 27.38
CA THR A 841 9.58 1.44 27.22
C THR A 841 9.13 1.26 25.75
N LEU A 842 10.08 1.14 24.82
CA LEU A 842 9.80 0.91 23.42
C LEU A 842 9.53 -0.57 23.14
N CYS A 843 8.68 -0.83 22.16
CA CYS A 843 8.44 -2.18 21.66
C CYS A 843 9.66 -2.74 20.90
N GLU A 844 9.79 -4.05 20.86
CA GLU A 844 10.68 -4.74 19.93
C GLU A 844 10.25 -4.44 18.49
N ALA A 845 11.17 -3.99 17.64
CA ALA A 845 10.89 -3.77 16.24
C ALA A 845 10.82 -5.10 15.47
N THR A 846 9.69 -5.37 14.82
CA THR A 846 9.48 -6.51 13.93
C THR A 846 8.91 -6.03 12.60
N ALA A 847 8.62 -6.95 11.66
CA ALA A 847 7.96 -6.60 10.42
C ALA A 847 6.51 -6.08 10.63
N TYR A 848 5.91 -6.44 11.76
CA TYR A 848 4.50 -6.14 12.10
C TYR A 848 4.37 -5.10 13.23
N GLN A 849 5.47 -4.70 13.83
CA GLN A 849 5.48 -3.83 15.00
C GLN A 849 6.67 -2.86 14.95
N SER A 850 6.40 -1.56 15.04
CA SER A 850 7.43 -0.53 15.25
C SER A 850 7.74 -0.33 16.74
N PRO A 851 8.85 0.33 17.10
CA PRO A 851 9.12 0.70 18.50
C PRO A 851 8.00 1.50 19.18
N LEU A 852 7.19 2.24 18.41
CA LEU A 852 6.08 3.04 18.92
C LEU A 852 4.71 2.35 18.83
N SER A 853 4.61 1.09 18.45
CA SER A 853 3.30 0.41 18.27
C SER A 853 2.42 0.44 19.52
N ARG A 854 3.01 0.39 20.73
CA ARG A 854 2.30 0.62 21.99
C ARG A 854 2.70 1.96 22.59
N ILE A 855 2.48 3.04 21.83
CA ILE A 855 2.90 4.39 22.19
C ILE A 855 2.38 4.86 23.57
N TRP A 856 1.28 4.28 24.08
CA TRP A 856 0.76 4.59 25.41
C TRP A 856 1.64 4.09 26.56
N GLU A 857 2.51 3.10 26.29
CA GLU A 857 3.47 2.57 27.27
C GLU A 857 4.81 3.33 27.24
N VAL A 858 5.05 4.15 26.21
CA VAL A 858 6.27 4.91 26.02
C VAL A 858 6.37 6.03 27.06
N SER A 859 7.56 6.18 27.64
CA SER A 859 7.90 7.26 28.58
C SER A 859 9.07 8.07 28.09
N LEU A 860 9.12 9.34 28.51
CA LEU A 860 10.31 10.17 28.39
C LEU A 860 11.22 9.94 29.59
N VAL A 861 12.52 10.19 29.38
CA VAL A 861 13.52 10.20 30.47
C VAL A 861 13.27 11.44 31.32
N GLU A 862 12.72 11.29 32.53
CA GLU A 862 12.47 12.40 33.43
C GLU A 862 13.78 12.95 33.99
N SER A 863 13.99 14.29 33.93
CA SER A 863 15.19 14.99 34.35
C SER A 863 14.90 16.14 35.30
#